data_a54e8d11d4b63fb333ea790f671e0109
#
_entry.id   a54e8d11d4b63fb333ea790f671e0109
#
_cell.length_a   1.000
_cell.length_b   1.000
_cell.length_c   1.000
_cell.angle_alpha   90.00
_cell.angle_beta   90.00
_cell.angle_gamma   90.00
#
_symmetry.space_group_name_H-M   'P 1'
#
loop_
_entity.id
_entity.type
_entity.pdbx_description
1 polymer ?
#
loop_
_entity_poly.entity_id
_entity_poly.type
_entity_poly.pdbx_seq_one_letter_code
_entity_poly.pdbx_strand_id
1 'polypeptide(L)'
;MTRKPALAARAAAFHHRAAGAIAAGFAALLAASASGVPAHAAPSPGALVDEPCDIEVGDPAIAARLHCARMHVLRDPARPALGRFEIAVAIRRSAAPKPGTAPVLFLHGGPGGGITRWLGRGGRDPAPGHDLVAFDMRGGGRSTPRVCEDAGGALMQASVDADGPAAAAARREAIASECLREWRAAGFDGTQFGTAVTVADAEALREALGVARWLLLGESYGTTVAAHYVATHPDRIEAAVLDSLYPPDDLVLPVAEMQARLVDRIGADCAADPDCAVRFPKVGRAALAAVVADFDRAPLRVGRGAGALLFDGLALRQSLGLAAVDEAGARAIPLLLDAARRRDARYFEGAAAAVGSDSAGGVNLAALLATDCRDRAHHHVEGEDDGTLRLLAGLPPGTCASWTAPGEAPRWPWGTPVPMLLLAGGYDSFQPDAAAIAARIGPAARLVELPFAAHGARGAGPCVREIAAGWLADPTRAPDLDCVATMVPPPFLREVVPLAGVAALASAATPSPWAIVLVAALVVALLAGFGAPLLARLRHRPIPNPAASRAAALASVLLLLAIAVPAFALASAGAGARAIGMFGLPAPAGHAAWLLWPAALLALLALMAALRDRRFAAGIASVAVLVAVGAAAGIGLLPMP
;
A
#
# COMPACT_ATOMS: atom_id res chain seq x y z
N MET A 1 -55.10 64.70 10.87
CA MET A 1 -56.33 63.94 11.00
C MET A 1 -56.14 62.67 10.19
N THR A 2 -55.53 61.70 10.78
CA THR A 2 -56.05 60.41 11.27
C THR A 2 -56.78 59.56 10.24
N ARG A 3 -56.09 58.58 9.71
CA ARG A 3 -56.58 57.21 9.34
C ARG A 3 -55.43 56.31 8.97
N LYS A 4 -54.83 55.62 9.98
CA LYS A 4 -54.07 54.36 9.81
C LYS A 4 -53.95 53.75 11.19
N PRO A 5 -54.84 52.81 11.56
CA PRO A 5 -54.36 51.60 12.19
C PRO A 5 -55.17 50.31 11.88
N ALA A 6 -55.96 50.24 10.81
CA ALA A 6 -56.78 49.05 10.59
C ALA A 6 -56.17 47.96 9.67
N LEU A 7 -55.07 48.27 8.91
CA LEU A 7 -54.43 47.24 8.05
C LEU A 7 -53.39 46.37 8.76
N ALA A 8 -52.76 46.87 9.80
CA ALA A 8 -51.72 46.10 10.51
C ALA A 8 -52.28 44.93 11.35
N ALA A 9 -53.49 45.11 11.90
CA ALA A 9 -54.14 44.04 12.72
C ALA A 9 -54.65 42.84 11.87
N ARG A 10 -55.00 43.07 10.61
CA ARG A 10 -55.43 41.96 9.72
C ARG A 10 -54.28 41.16 9.15
N ALA A 11 -53.12 41.72 8.94
CA ALA A 11 -51.90 41.02 8.50
C ALA A 11 -51.32 40.12 9.60
N ALA A 12 -51.33 40.57 10.86
CA ALA A 12 -50.88 39.74 11.99
C ALA A 12 -51.75 38.49 12.26
N ALA A 13 -53.07 38.63 12.10
CA ALA A 13 -54.01 37.50 12.28
C ALA A 13 -53.90 36.46 11.16
N PHE A 14 -53.52 36.87 9.93
CA PHE A 14 -53.32 35.95 8.81
C PHE A 14 -52.01 35.14 8.96
N HIS A 15 -50.96 35.77 9.43
CA HIS A 15 -49.67 35.10 9.67
C HIS A 15 -49.73 34.09 10.84
N HIS A 16 -50.46 34.37 11.90
CA HIS A 16 -50.63 33.41 13.00
C HIS A 16 -51.45 32.17 12.63
N ARG A 17 -52.44 32.30 11.76
CA ARG A 17 -53.20 31.14 11.28
C ARG A 17 -52.46 30.31 10.26
N ALA A 18 -51.63 30.91 9.40
CA ALA A 18 -50.77 30.18 8.47
C ALA A 18 -49.61 29.45 9.17
N ALA A 19 -48.99 30.04 10.18
CA ALA A 19 -47.94 29.43 10.98
C ALA A 19 -48.48 28.22 11.81
N GLY A 20 -49.69 28.32 12.35
CA GLY A 20 -50.33 27.22 13.07
C GLY A 20 -50.70 26.00 12.19
N ALA A 21 -51.13 26.27 10.95
CA ALA A 21 -51.45 25.21 9.97
C ALA A 21 -50.19 24.49 9.44
N ILE A 22 -49.09 25.22 9.25
CA ILE A 22 -47.80 24.63 8.86
C ILE A 22 -47.19 23.83 10.00
N ALA A 23 -47.25 24.29 11.26
CA ALA A 23 -46.77 23.57 12.42
C ALA A 23 -47.57 22.28 12.68
N ALA A 24 -48.91 22.30 12.49
CA ALA A 24 -49.73 21.11 12.62
C ALA A 24 -49.49 20.12 11.45
N GLY A 25 -49.25 20.59 10.24
CA GLY A 25 -48.87 19.76 9.09
C GLY A 25 -47.49 19.08 9.28
N PHE A 26 -46.52 19.76 9.83
CA PHE A 26 -45.19 19.21 10.14
C PHE A 26 -45.23 18.20 11.30
N ALA A 27 -46.05 18.43 12.34
CA ALA A 27 -46.25 17.48 13.43
C ALA A 27 -46.97 16.23 12.97
N ALA A 28 -47.92 16.33 12.04
CA ALA A 28 -48.61 15.18 11.45
C ALA A 28 -47.72 14.38 10.49
N LEU A 29 -46.82 15.03 9.74
CA LEU A 29 -45.80 14.36 8.91
C LEU A 29 -44.72 13.64 9.78
N LEU A 30 -44.30 14.24 10.89
CA LEU A 30 -43.38 13.59 11.84
C LEU A 30 -44.04 12.43 12.61
N ALA A 31 -45.32 12.48 12.87
CA ALA A 31 -46.06 11.37 13.49
C ALA A 31 -46.33 10.22 12.52
N ALA A 32 -46.48 10.50 11.21
CA ALA A 32 -46.71 9.48 10.19
C ALA A 32 -45.39 8.76 9.77
N SER A 33 -44.22 9.36 10.02
CA SER A 33 -42.91 8.74 9.79
C SER A 33 -42.44 7.86 10.95
N ALA A 34 -43.20 7.78 12.04
CA ALA A 34 -43.01 6.83 13.15
C ALA A 34 -43.69 5.47 12.93
N SER A 35 -44.07 5.14 11.69
CA SER A 35 -44.39 3.77 11.31
C SER A 35 -43.12 2.97 11.40
N GLY A 36 -42.98 2.18 12.48
CA GLY A 36 -41.78 1.43 12.78
C GLY A 36 -41.31 0.62 11.59
N VAL A 37 -40.17 1.01 11.06
CA VAL A 37 -39.33 0.05 10.34
C VAL A 37 -39.12 -1.09 11.35
N PRO A 38 -39.55 -2.33 11.05
CA PRO A 38 -39.32 -3.43 11.98
C PRO A 38 -37.82 -3.45 12.27
N ALA A 39 -37.48 -3.27 13.54
CA ALA A 39 -36.10 -3.43 13.98
C ALA A 39 -35.72 -4.86 13.58
N HIS A 40 -34.97 -5.01 12.48
CA HIS A 40 -34.41 -6.30 12.11
C HIS A 40 -33.61 -6.75 13.31
N ALA A 41 -33.96 -7.87 13.89
CA ALA A 41 -33.17 -8.45 14.98
C ALA A 41 -31.73 -8.53 14.50
N ALA A 42 -30.81 -8.01 15.32
CA ALA A 42 -29.38 -8.03 14.96
C ALA A 42 -28.97 -9.49 14.66
N PRO A 43 -28.27 -9.77 13.54
CA PRO A 43 -27.85 -11.11 13.15
C PRO A 43 -27.19 -11.84 14.31
N SER A 44 -27.38 -13.16 14.42
CA SER A 44 -26.73 -13.97 15.46
C SER A 44 -25.20 -13.89 15.36
N PRO A 45 -24.45 -14.06 16.46
CA PRO A 45 -22.99 -14.20 16.36
C PRO A 45 -22.63 -15.34 15.42
N GLY A 46 -21.61 -15.11 14.55
CA GLY A 46 -21.20 -16.03 13.48
C GLY A 46 -22.08 -15.97 12.21
N ALA A 47 -23.19 -15.23 12.21
CA ALA A 47 -24.03 -15.12 11.01
C ALA A 47 -23.27 -14.38 9.88
N LEU A 48 -23.30 -14.99 8.69
CA LEU A 48 -22.87 -14.37 7.44
C LEU A 48 -24.10 -13.74 6.76
N VAL A 49 -23.97 -12.46 6.42
CA VAL A 49 -24.96 -11.70 5.67
C VAL A 49 -24.37 -11.30 4.34
N ASP A 50 -24.95 -11.78 3.26
CA ASP A 50 -24.49 -11.45 1.91
C ASP A 50 -24.59 -9.96 1.65
N GLU A 51 -23.58 -9.39 1.00
CA GLU A 51 -23.55 -7.99 0.57
C GLU A 51 -23.00 -7.86 -0.85
N PRO A 52 -23.36 -6.80 -1.59
CA PRO A 52 -22.71 -6.50 -2.86
C PRO A 52 -21.20 -6.33 -2.65
N CYS A 53 -20.40 -6.89 -3.57
CA CYS A 53 -18.95 -6.71 -3.50
C CYS A 53 -18.58 -5.25 -3.87
N ASP A 54 -18.28 -4.44 -2.88
CA ASP A 54 -17.65 -3.13 -3.03
C ASP A 54 -16.12 -3.32 -3.16
N ILE A 55 -15.73 -4.04 -4.21
CA ILE A 55 -14.34 -4.38 -4.53
C ILE A 55 -14.13 -4.08 -6.01
N GLU A 56 -13.13 -3.27 -6.32
CA GLU A 56 -12.76 -3.01 -7.71
C GLU A 56 -12.23 -4.28 -8.36
N VAL A 57 -12.86 -4.70 -9.45
CA VAL A 57 -12.53 -5.92 -10.19
C VAL A 57 -12.29 -5.57 -11.65
N GLY A 58 -11.04 -5.66 -12.09
CA GLY A 58 -10.67 -5.37 -13.48
C GLY A 58 -11.03 -6.49 -14.47
N ASP A 59 -11.22 -7.73 -13.99
CA ASP A 59 -11.51 -8.90 -14.82
C ASP A 59 -12.94 -9.40 -14.57
N PRO A 60 -13.85 -9.34 -15.56
CA PRO A 60 -15.22 -9.83 -15.43
C PRO A 60 -15.31 -11.30 -15.02
N ALA A 61 -14.34 -12.14 -15.41
CA ALA A 61 -14.31 -13.56 -15.03
C ALA A 61 -14.01 -13.75 -13.53
N ILE A 62 -13.30 -12.82 -12.90
CA ILE A 62 -13.12 -12.79 -11.45
C ILE A 62 -14.40 -12.27 -10.80
N ALA A 63 -14.98 -11.18 -11.31
CA ALA A 63 -16.20 -10.59 -10.77
C ALA A 63 -17.33 -11.63 -10.67
N ALA A 64 -17.51 -12.46 -11.71
CA ALA A 64 -18.53 -13.50 -11.75
C ALA A 64 -18.35 -14.60 -10.69
N ARG A 65 -17.16 -14.73 -10.09
CA ARG A 65 -16.82 -15.76 -9.10
C ARG A 65 -16.55 -15.17 -7.71
N LEU A 66 -16.66 -13.85 -7.55
CA LEU A 66 -16.46 -13.16 -6.30
C LEU A 66 -17.77 -13.04 -5.54
N HIS A 67 -17.77 -13.45 -4.28
CA HIS A 67 -18.87 -13.35 -3.36
C HIS A 67 -18.41 -12.60 -2.11
N CYS A 68 -19.22 -11.65 -1.63
CA CYS A 68 -18.90 -10.84 -0.45
C CYS A 68 -20.00 -10.98 0.61
N ALA A 69 -19.57 -10.94 1.87
CA ALA A 69 -20.46 -11.03 3.01
C ALA A 69 -19.95 -10.23 4.21
N ARG A 70 -20.82 -9.97 5.17
CA ARG A 70 -20.49 -9.49 6.51
C ARG A 70 -20.70 -10.60 7.51
N MET A 71 -19.68 -10.89 8.31
CA MET A 71 -19.77 -11.77 9.46
C MET A 71 -19.90 -10.94 10.74
N HIS A 72 -20.88 -11.26 11.58
CA HIS A 72 -21.10 -10.58 12.84
C HIS A 72 -20.43 -11.37 13.97
N VAL A 73 -19.40 -10.81 14.62
CA VAL A 73 -18.70 -11.44 15.74
C VAL A 73 -18.87 -10.65 17.03
N LEU A 74 -18.91 -11.32 18.17
CA LEU A 74 -18.94 -10.62 19.45
C LEU A 74 -17.65 -9.81 19.61
N ARG A 75 -17.78 -8.56 20.09
CA ARG A 75 -16.61 -7.74 20.44
C ARG A 75 -15.72 -8.46 21.46
N ASP A 76 -16.36 -9.02 22.46
CA ASP A 76 -15.74 -9.85 23.48
C ASP A 76 -16.70 -10.99 23.87
N PRO A 77 -16.33 -12.25 23.63
CA PRO A 77 -17.18 -13.40 24.01
C PRO A 77 -17.48 -13.46 25.52
N ALA A 78 -16.54 -12.97 26.38
CA ALA A 78 -16.74 -12.93 27.83
C ALA A 78 -17.68 -11.79 28.26
N ARG A 79 -17.88 -10.78 27.41
CA ARG A 79 -18.70 -9.60 27.65
C ARG A 79 -19.66 -9.31 26.49
N PRO A 80 -20.63 -10.20 26.19
CA PRO A 80 -21.48 -10.10 25.00
C PRO A 80 -22.32 -8.81 24.94
N ALA A 81 -22.57 -8.18 26.09
CA ALA A 81 -23.25 -6.88 26.17
C ALA A 81 -22.49 -5.72 25.51
N LEU A 82 -21.17 -5.86 25.24
CA LEU A 82 -20.40 -4.87 24.49
C LEU A 82 -20.80 -4.76 23.02
N GLY A 83 -21.62 -5.69 22.52
CA GLY A 83 -22.09 -5.69 21.13
C GLY A 83 -21.18 -6.48 20.21
N ARG A 84 -21.19 -6.13 18.90
CA ARG A 84 -20.55 -6.90 17.84
C ARG A 84 -19.67 -6.02 16.97
N PHE A 85 -18.72 -6.69 16.30
CA PHE A 85 -18.02 -6.17 15.14
C PHE A 85 -18.57 -6.80 13.87
N GLU A 86 -18.45 -6.08 12.76
CA GLU A 86 -18.75 -6.53 11.43
C GLU A 86 -17.43 -6.79 10.70
N ILE A 87 -17.22 -8.03 10.32
CA ILE A 87 -16.04 -8.52 9.63
C ILE A 87 -16.35 -8.68 8.15
N ALA A 88 -15.62 -7.96 7.31
CA ALA A 88 -15.76 -8.09 5.87
C ALA A 88 -15.13 -9.41 5.41
N VAL A 89 -15.91 -10.19 4.65
CA VAL A 89 -15.51 -11.49 4.09
C VAL A 89 -15.61 -11.41 2.57
N ALA A 90 -14.64 -11.98 1.87
CA ALA A 90 -14.68 -12.17 0.43
C ALA A 90 -14.28 -13.60 0.07
N ILE A 91 -15.01 -14.21 -0.87
CA ILE A 91 -14.80 -15.56 -1.34
C ILE A 91 -14.65 -15.51 -2.85
N ARG A 92 -13.51 -15.92 -3.37
CA ARG A 92 -13.31 -16.12 -4.80
C ARG A 92 -13.40 -17.59 -5.11
N ARG A 93 -14.49 -17.99 -5.77
CA ARG A 93 -14.66 -19.38 -6.21
C ARG A 93 -13.60 -19.77 -7.22
N SER A 94 -13.13 -21.02 -7.15
CA SER A 94 -12.19 -21.56 -8.13
C SER A 94 -12.78 -21.51 -9.55
N ALA A 95 -11.92 -21.21 -10.55
CA ALA A 95 -12.31 -21.30 -11.95
C ALA A 95 -12.47 -22.77 -12.43
N ALA A 96 -11.79 -23.70 -11.75
CA ALA A 96 -11.80 -25.14 -12.05
C ALA A 96 -11.89 -25.92 -10.71
N PRO A 97 -13.05 -25.89 -10.04
CA PRO A 97 -13.19 -26.48 -8.73
C PRO A 97 -12.97 -28.01 -8.78
N LYS A 98 -12.20 -28.53 -7.83
CA LYS A 98 -12.02 -29.96 -7.63
C LYS A 98 -12.92 -30.41 -6.48
N PRO A 99 -13.79 -31.41 -6.69
CA PRO A 99 -14.66 -31.93 -5.63
C PRO A 99 -13.87 -32.43 -4.42
N GLY A 100 -14.33 -32.08 -3.22
CA GLY A 100 -13.73 -32.56 -1.98
C GLY A 100 -12.44 -31.86 -1.54
N THR A 101 -11.98 -30.83 -2.25
CA THR A 101 -10.83 -30.04 -1.81
C THR A 101 -11.23 -29.03 -0.74
N ALA A 102 -10.37 -28.88 0.28
CA ALA A 102 -10.53 -27.85 1.29
C ALA A 102 -10.33 -26.45 0.67
N PRO A 103 -11.10 -25.43 1.07
CA PRO A 103 -10.82 -24.06 0.64
C PRO A 103 -9.56 -23.51 1.31
N VAL A 104 -8.89 -22.56 0.66
CA VAL A 104 -7.74 -21.85 1.20
C VAL A 104 -8.21 -20.59 1.94
N LEU A 105 -7.90 -20.51 3.23
CA LEU A 105 -8.05 -19.29 4.01
C LEU A 105 -6.78 -18.43 3.90
N PHE A 106 -6.90 -17.25 3.29
CA PHE A 106 -5.81 -16.32 3.17
C PHE A 106 -5.79 -15.32 4.34
N LEU A 107 -4.74 -15.36 5.12
CA LEU A 107 -4.48 -14.53 6.29
C LEU A 107 -3.36 -13.54 5.95
N HIS A 108 -3.69 -12.26 5.90
CA HIS A 108 -2.73 -11.21 5.50
C HIS A 108 -2.10 -10.53 6.70
N GLY A 109 -1.04 -9.78 6.40
CA GLY A 109 -0.26 -9.05 7.38
C GLY A 109 -0.83 -7.70 7.79
N GLY A 110 0.00 -6.99 8.46
CA GLY A 110 -0.23 -5.72 9.12
C GLY A 110 0.40 -5.82 10.52
N PRO A 111 -0.39 -6.09 11.60
CA PRO A 111 -1.86 -6.19 11.70
C PRO A 111 -2.60 -4.90 11.35
N GLY A 112 -3.91 -4.99 11.12
CA GLY A 112 -4.73 -3.83 10.74
C GLY A 112 -4.82 -3.57 9.23
N GLY A 113 -4.20 -4.41 8.40
CA GLY A 113 -4.33 -4.39 6.94
C GLY A 113 -5.64 -4.98 6.44
N GLY A 114 -6.02 -4.68 5.18
CA GLY A 114 -7.17 -5.24 4.49
C GLY A 114 -6.77 -6.14 3.33
N ILE A 115 -7.38 -7.32 3.24
CA ILE A 115 -7.07 -8.32 2.21
C ILE A 115 -8.23 -8.62 1.26
N THR A 116 -9.47 -8.37 1.68
CA THR A 116 -10.65 -8.72 0.87
C THR A 116 -10.61 -8.07 -0.51
N ARG A 117 -10.15 -6.82 -0.61
CA ARG A 117 -9.98 -6.11 -1.89
C ARG A 117 -8.97 -6.77 -2.83
N TRP A 118 -8.00 -7.51 -2.28
CA TRP A 118 -7.02 -8.21 -3.09
C TRP A 118 -7.65 -9.34 -3.92
N LEU A 119 -8.73 -9.97 -3.43
CA LEU A 119 -9.42 -11.04 -4.14
C LEU A 119 -10.04 -10.59 -5.47
N GLY A 120 -10.30 -9.28 -5.63
CA GLY A 120 -10.77 -8.68 -6.89
C GLY A 120 -9.67 -8.44 -7.93
N ARG A 121 -8.40 -8.51 -7.52
CA ARG A 121 -7.29 -8.25 -8.45
C ARG A 121 -7.11 -9.41 -9.42
N GLY A 122 -6.82 -9.07 -10.67
CA GLY A 122 -6.46 -10.03 -11.71
C GLY A 122 -5.13 -10.73 -11.41
N GLY A 123 -4.85 -11.80 -12.14
CA GLY A 123 -3.61 -12.55 -12.03
C GLY A 123 -3.86 -14.05 -11.82
N ARG A 124 -2.75 -14.81 -11.72
CA ARG A 124 -2.83 -16.26 -11.49
C ARG A 124 -3.49 -16.56 -10.14
N ASP A 125 -4.34 -17.56 -10.13
CA ASP A 125 -4.94 -18.09 -8.92
C ASP A 125 -3.84 -18.64 -7.98
N PRO A 126 -3.74 -18.17 -6.72
CA PRO A 126 -2.73 -18.67 -5.79
C PRO A 126 -2.95 -20.13 -5.40
N ALA A 127 -4.15 -20.66 -5.59
CA ALA A 127 -4.53 -22.03 -5.21
C ALA A 127 -5.47 -22.64 -6.26
N PRO A 128 -4.97 -23.00 -7.45
CA PRO A 128 -5.78 -23.58 -8.50
C PRO A 128 -6.54 -24.84 -8.03
N GLY A 129 -7.84 -24.85 -8.25
CA GLY A 129 -8.71 -25.95 -7.83
C GLY A 129 -9.40 -25.75 -6.48
N HIS A 130 -8.98 -24.78 -5.68
CA HIS A 130 -9.53 -24.46 -4.36
C HIS A 130 -10.28 -23.10 -4.39
N ASP A 131 -11.33 -22.99 -3.62
CA ASP A 131 -11.91 -21.69 -3.32
C ASP A 131 -10.97 -20.90 -2.43
N LEU A 132 -10.83 -19.60 -2.69
CA LEU A 132 -10.02 -18.70 -1.89
C LEU A 132 -10.91 -17.85 -1.00
N VAL A 133 -10.76 -17.96 0.30
CA VAL A 133 -11.52 -17.22 1.31
C VAL A 133 -10.58 -16.25 2.01
N ALA A 134 -11.03 -15.03 2.23
CA ALA A 134 -10.30 -14.05 3.02
C ALA A 134 -11.27 -13.20 3.84
N PHE A 135 -10.82 -12.70 4.96
CA PHE A 135 -11.52 -11.70 5.74
C PHE A 135 -10.58 -10.59 6.20
N ASP A 136 -11.10 -9.39 6.27
CA ASP A 136 -10.37 -8.28 6.88
C ASP A 136 -10.46 -8.43 8.41
N MET A 137 -9.32 -8.47 9.09
CA MET A 137 -9.27 -8.61 10.55
C MET A 137 -9.92 -7.40 11.22
N ARG A 138 -10.28 -7.53 12.49
CA ARG A 138 -10.90 -6.46 13.30
C ARG A 138 -10.16 -5.14 13.16
N GLY A 139 -10.87 -4.07 12.78
CA GLY A 139 -10.33 -2.74 12.56
C GLY A 139 -9.50 -2.57 11.28
N GLY A 140 -9.24 -3.64 10.53
CA GLY A 140 -8.52 -3.58 9.27
C GLY A 140 -9.44 -3.48 8.06
N GLY A 141 -8.93 -2.95 6.96
CA GLY A 141 -9.60 -2.92 5.68
C GLY A 141 -11.04 -2.39 5.72
N ARG A 142 -12.01 -3.27 5.45
CA ARG A 142 -13.45 -2.96 5.43
C ARG A 142 -14.17 -3.42 6.70
N SER A 143 -13.46 -3.99 7.68
CA SER A 143 -14.02 -4.46 8.95
C SER A 143 -14.12 -3.35 9.98
N THR A 144 -15.08 -3.48 10.90
CA THR A 144 -15.17 -2.58 12.07
C THR A 144 -14.23 -3.03 13.21
N PRO A 145 -13.85 -2.11 14.12
CA PRO A 145 -14.21 -0.70 14.20
C PRO A 145 -13.41 0.17 13.23
N ARG A 146 -14.01 1.28 12.81
CA ARG A 146 -13.38 2.28 11.96
C ARG A 146 -13.06 3.52 12.81
N VAL A 147 -11.89 3.48 13.44
CA VAL A 147 -11.36 4.57 14.26
C VAL A 147 -9.93 4.87 13.84
N CYS A 148 -9.48 6.08 14.04
CA CYS A 148 -8.11 6.51 13.69
C CYS A 148 -7.75 6.29 12.22
N GLU A 149 -8.69 6.43 11.28
CA GLU A 149 -8.49 6.05 9.88
C GLU A 149 -7.33 6.80 9.22
N ASP A 150 -7.12 8.07 9.55
CA ASP A 150 -6.05 8.92 8.96
C ASP A 150 -4.76 8.91 9.79
N ALA A 151 -4.74 8.29 10.96
CA ALA A 151 -3.63 8.38 11.88
C ALA A 151 -2.34 7.72 11.36
N GLY A 152 -2.46 6.64 10.59
CA GLY A 152 -1.30 5.97 9.98
C GLY A 152 -0.57 6.86 8.99
N GLY A 153 -1.28 7.51 8.08
CA GLY A 153 -0.72 8.47 7.13
C GLY A 153 -0.12 9.69 7.83
N ALA A 154 -0.81 10.22 8.85
CA ALA A 154 -0.32 11.33 9.64
C ALA A 154 0.99 11.02 10.40
N LEU A 155 1.13 9.79 10.93
CA LEU A 155 2.37 9.33 11.57
C LEU A 155 3.54 9.27 10.58
N MET A 156 3.31 8.73 9.41
CA MET A 156 4.35 8.66 8.37
C MET A 156 4.78 10.06 7.96
N GLN A 157 3.82 10.97 7.75
CA GLN A 157 4.13 12.38 7.44
C GLN A 157 4.91 13.05 8.57
N ALA A 158 4.55 12.82 9.83
CA ALA A 158 5.26 13.36 10.99
C ALA A 158 6.72 12.84 11.10
N SER A 159 7.05 11.70 10.48
CA SER A 159 8.42 11.16 10.50
C SER A 159 9.43 11.98 9.71
N VAL A 160 8.96 12.82 8.79
CA VAL A 160 9.80 13.67 7.93
C VAL A 160 9.52 15.16 8.10
N ASP A 161 9.04 15.56 9.26
CA ASP A 161 8.65 16.93 9.56
C ASP A 161 9.82 17.92 9.49
N ALA A 162 9.59 19.05 8.81
CA ALA A 162 10.61 20.09 8.59
C ALA A 162 11.03 20.86 9.86
N ASP A 163 10.26 20.76 10.95
CA ASP A 163 10.55 21.42 12.22
C ASP A 163 11.64 20.69 13.04
N GLY A 164 12.09 19.53 12.55
CA GLY A 164 13.19 18.76 13.12
C GLY A 164 12.76 17.52 13.91
N PRO A 165 13.73 16.65 14.26
CA PRO A 165 13.44 15.34 14.85
C PRO A 165 12.65 15.40 16.17
N ALA A 166 12.92 16.39 17.03
CA ALA A 166 12.19 16.54 18.29
C ALA A 166 10.71 16.93 18.06
N ALA A 167 10.46 17.84 17.12
CA ALA A 167 9.10 18.22 16.74
C ALA A 167 8.38 17.04 16.05
N ALA A 168 9.06 16.31 15.20
CA ALA A 168 8.57 15.10 14.57
C ALA A 168 8.16 14.04 15.61
N ALA A 169 9.00 13.80 16.62
CA ALA A 169 8.69 12.88 17.72
C ALA A 169 7.45 13.33 18.51
N ALA A 170 7.39 14.61 18.89
CA ALA A 170 6.24 15.16 19.62
C ALA A 170 4.93 15.06 18.82
N ARG A 171 4.97 15.28 17.51
CA ARG A 171 3.79 15.11 16.65
C ARG A 171 3.33 13.67 16.57
N ARG A 172 4.25 12.71 16.40
CA ARG A 172 3.90 11.27 16.39
C ARG A 172 3.24 10.85 17.70
N GLU A 173 3.78 11.30 18.85
CA GLU A 173 3.19 11.05 20.15
C GLU A 173 1.80 11.68 20.29
N ALA A 174 1.60 12.89 19.82
CA ALA A 174 0.30 13.55 19.81
C ALA A 174 -0.73 12.80 18.97
N ILE A 175 -0.36 12.32 17.77
CA ILE A 175 -1.22 11.53 16.89
C ILE A 175 -1.61 10.20 17.57
N ALA A 176 -0.65 9.48 18.16
CA ALA A 176 -0.93 8.23 18.85
C ALA A 176 -1.84 8.45 20.09
N SER A 177 -1.61 9.54 20.82
CA SER A 177 -2.43 9.91 21.99
C SER A 177 -3.84 10.32 21.61
N GLU A 178 -4.03 11.04 20.49
CA GLU A 178 -5.36 11.36 19.96
C GLU A 178 -6.11 10.10 19.55
N CYS A 179 -5.45 9.23 18.79
CA CYS A 179 -6.02 7.96 18.40
C CYS A 179 -6.42 7.10 19.62
N LEU A 180 -5.59 7.07 20.67
CA LEU A 180 -5.94 6.38 21.90
C LEU A 180 -7.17 6.98 22.60
N ARG A 181 -7.34 8.32 22.57
CA ARG A 181 -8.54 8.97 23.11
C ARG A 181 -9.79 8.59 22.32
N GLU A 182 -9.73 8.61 20.99
CA GLU A 182 -10.81 8.18 20.11
C GLU A 182 -11.19 6.72 20.38
N TRP A 183 -10.18 5.85 20.46
CA TRP A 183 -10.32 4.44 20.76
C TRP A 183 -11.08 4.19 22.08
N ARG A 184 -10.65 4.84 23.16
CA ARG A 184 -11.27 4.72 24.48
C ARG A 184 -12.68 5.32 24.53
N ALA A 185 -12.88 6.45 23.86
CA ALA A 185 -14.20 7.09 23.75
C ALA A 185 -15.22 6.21 23.03
N ALA A 186 -14.77 5.40 22.07
CA ALA A 186 -15.59 4.39 21.39
C ALA A 186 -15.82 3.11 22.23
N GLY A 187 -15.29 3.06 23.46
CA GLY A 187 -15.45 1.92 24.38
C GLY A 187 -14.67 0.69 23.95
N PHE A 188 -13.52 0.88 23.29
CA PHE A 188 -12.63 -0.22 22.93
C PHE A 188 -11.52 -0.40 23.94
N ASP A 189 -11.12 -1.64 24.12
CA ASP A 189 -9.94 -2.03 24.89
C ASP A 189 -9.17 -3.15 24.15
N GLY A 190 -7.92 -3.38 24.53
CA GLY A 190 -7.06 -4.33 23.83
C GLY A 190 -7.52 -5.80 23.92
N THR A 191 -8.43 -6.15 24.86
CA THR A 191 -8.91 -7.54 25.00
C THR A 191 -9.75 -8.00 23.80
N GLN A 192 -10.25 -7.05 23.02
CA GLN A 192 -11.08 -7.29 21.84
C GLN A 192 -10.26 -7.54 20.56
N PHE A 193 -8.93 -7.51 20.68
CA PHE A 193 -7.97 -7.62 19.57
C PHE A 193 -6.87 -8.64 19.89
N GLY A 194 -6.03 -8.94 18.92
CA GLY A 194 -4.91 -9.85 19.06
C GLY A 194 -5.08 -11.13 18.22
N THR A 195 -4.02 -11.90 18.13
CA THR A 195 -3.94 -13.12 17.32
C THR A 195 -4.97 -14.16 17.75
N ALA A 196 -5.13 -14.41 19.05
CA ALA A 196 -6.08 -15.40 19.55
C ALA A 196 -7.53 -15.06 19.17
N VAL A 197 -7.89 -13.77 19.24
CA VAL A 197 -9.22 -13.30 18.84
C VAL A 197 -9.42 -13.41 17.33
N THR A 198 -8.39 -13.12 16.54
CA THR A 198 -8.42 -13.29 15.08
C THR A 198 -8.63 -14.76 14.68
N VAL A 199 -8.00 -15.70 15.40
CA VAL A 199 -8.23 -17.14 15.19
C VAL A 199 -9.65 -17.54 15.57
N ALA A 200 -10.22 -16.99 16.65
CA ALA A 200 -11.63 -17.22 17.00
C ALA A 200 -12.59 -16.72 15.92
N ASP A 201 -12.30 -15.58 15.29
CA ASP A 201 -13.06 -15.08 14.15
C ASP A 201 -12.93 -16.02 12.93
N ALA A 202 -11.74 -16.57 12.67
CA ALA A 202 -11.50 -17.54 11.60
C ALA A 202 -12.23 -18.86 11.84
N GLU A 203 -12.36 -19.33 13.09
CA GLU A 203 -13.18 -20.49 13.47
C GLU A 203 -14.67 -20.20 13.27
N ALA A 204 -15.15 -19.04 13.70
CA ALA A 204 -16.54 -18.65 13.44
C ALA A 204 -16.86 -18.61 11.94
N LEU A 205 -15.92 -18.13 11.12
CA LEU A 205 -16.04 -18.14 9.65
C LEU A 205 -16.06 -19.57 9.10
N ARG A 206 -15.20 -20.44 9.60
CA ARG A 206 -15.16 -21.85 9.22
C ARG A 206 -16.52 -22.53 9.45
N GLU A 207 -17.06 -22.35 10.65
CA GLU A 207 -18.35 -22.92 11.03
C GLU A 207 -19.49 -22.36 10.19
N ALA A 208 -19.53 -21.04 9.99
CA ALA A 208 -20.56 -20.37 9.19
C ALA A 208 -20.57 -20.83 7.73
N LEU A 209 -19.41 -21.17 7.17
CA LEU A 209 -19.26 -21.70 5.81
C LEU A 209 -19.42 -23.22 5.74
N GLY A 210 -19.56 -23.93 6.87
CA GLY A 210 -19.63 -25.40 6.91
C GLY A 210 -18.34 -26.09 6.45
N VAL A 211 -17.19 -25.42 6.56
CA VAL A 211 -15.89 -25.93 6.14
C VAL A 211 -15.36 -26.90 7.20
N ALA A 212 -15.00 -28.11 6.82
CA ALA A 212 -14.46 -29.10 7.75
C ALA A 212 -13.04 -28.73 8.20
N ARG A 213 -12.15 -28.44 7.25
CA ARG A 213 -10.75 -28.04 7.47
C ARG A 213 -10.33 -26.99 6.47
N TRP A 214 -9.41 -26.14 6.86
CA TRP A 214 -8.74 -25.13 6.03
C TRP A 214 -7.40 -25.64 5.48
N LEU A 215 -7.07 -25.21 4.28
CA LEU A 215 -5.69 -24.93 3.89
C LEU A 215 -5.38 -23.48 4.26
N LEU A 216 -4.28 -23.23 4.96
CA LEU A 216 -3.92 -21.88 5.38
C LEU A 216 -2.86 -21.29 4.45
N LEU A 217 -3.02 -20.03 4.11
CA LEU A 217 -2.04 -19.21 3.41
C LEU A 217 -1.82 -17.95 4.25
N GLY A 218 -0.79 -17.92 5.08
CA GLY A 218 -0.42 -16.78 5.89
C GLY A 218 0.69 -15.97 5.22
N GLU A 219 0.59 -14.63 5.27
CA GLU A 219 1.62 -13.73 4.78
C GLU A 219 1.94 -12.68 5.84
N SER A 220 3.24 -12.45 6.14
CA SER A 220 3.66 -11.45 7.14
C SER A 220 3.05 -11.76 8.52
N TYR A 221 2.41 -10.80 9.20
CA TYR A 221 1.68 -11.06 10.45
C TYR A 221 0.64 -12.20 10.31
N GLY A 222 0.08 -12.41 9.12
CA GLY A 222 -0.80 -13.56 8.85
C GLY A 222 -0.13 -14.92 9.09
N THR A 223 1.20 -15.00 9.08
CA THR A 223 1.93 -16.21 9.44
C THR A 223 1.86 -16.51 10.94
N THR A 224 1.87 -15.48 11.79
CA THR A 224 1.64 -15.63 13.24
C THR A 224 0.21 -16.10 13.50
N VAL A 225 -0.80 -15.55 12.80
CA VAL A 225 -2.19 -15.99 12.91
C VAL A 225 -2.33 -17.46 12.48
N ALA A 226 -1.73 -17.83 11.33
CA ALA A 226 -1.76 -19.21 10.84
C ALA A 226 -1.05 -20.17 11.80
N ALA A 227 0.13 -19.79 12.33
CA ALA A 227 0.88 -20.58 13.30
C ALA A 227 0.07 -20.79 14.58
N HIS A 228 -0.54 -19.73 15.13
CA HIS A 228 -1.41 -19.84 16.31
C HIS A 228 -2.63 -20.72 16.05
N TYR A 229 -3.21 -20.62 14.85
CA TYR A 229 -4.36 -21.43 14.46
C TYR A 229 -3.99 -22.91 14.40
N VAL A 230 -2.86 -23.25 13.76
CA VAL A 230 -2.32 -24.64 13.77
C VAL A 230 -2.04 -25.11 15.19
N ALA A 231 -1.45 -24.28 16.05
CA ALA A 231 -1.10 -24.63 17.42
C ALA A 231 -2.33 -24.92 18.31
N THR A 232 -3.45 -24.23 18.05
CA THR A 232 -4.65 -24.31 18.90
C THR A 232 -5.73 -25.23 18.34
N HIS A 233 -5.79 -25.40 17.01
CA HIS A 233 -6.80 -26.18 16.32
C HIS A 233 -6.21 -27.06 15.20
N PRO A 234 -5.23 -27.93 15.50
CA PRO A 234 -4.53 -28.70 14.47
C PRO A 234 -5.46 -29.64 13.68
N ASP A 235 -6.55 -30.10 14.28
CA ASP A 235 -7.57 -30.95 13.65
C ASP A 235 -8.44 -30.20 12.63
N ARG A 236 -8.41 -28.86 12.62
CA ARG A 236 -9.13 -27.99 11.68
C ARG A 236 -8.28 -27.57 10.48
N ILE A 237 -7.01 -27.92 10.46
CA ILE A 237 -6.06 -27.49 9.44
C ILE A 237 -5.54 -28.72 8.68
N GLU A 238 -5.57 -28.64 7.36
CA GLU A 238 -5.02 -29.67 6.47
C GLU A 238 -3.54 -29.47 6.21
N ALA A 239 -3.16 -28.24 5.87
CA ALA A 239 -1.77 -27.81 5.71
C ALA A 239 -1.69 -26.28 5.77
N ALA A 240 -0.47 -25.74 5.89
CA ALA A 240 -0.23 -24.31 5.89
C ALA A 240 0.94 -23.92 4.98
N VAL A 241 0.84 -22.75 4.34
CA VAL A 241 1.95 -22.00 3.73
C VAL A 241 2.15 -20.73 4.55
N LEU A 242 3.36 -20.53 5.05
CA LEU A 242 3.80 -19.35 5.79
C LEU A 242 4.78 -18.56 4.92
N ASP A 243 4.33 -17.45 4.39
CA ASP A 243 5.07 -16.60 3.47
C ASP A 243 5.59 -15.35 4.19
N SER A 244 6.91 -15.16 4.22
CA SER A 244 7.55 -14.02 4.91
C SER A 244 7.19 -13.99 6.40
N LEU A 245 7.86 -14.85 7.15
CA LEU A 245 7.56 -15.14 8.54
C LEU A 245 7.58 -13.89 9.44
N TYR A 246 6.51 -13.71 10.22
CA TYR A 246 6.49 -12.78 11.35
C TYR A 246 6.76 -13.61 12.62
N PRO A 247 7.95 -13.50 13.24
CA PRO A 247 8.47 -14.52 14.14
C PRO A 247 7.74 -14.62 15.48
N PRO A 248 7.86 -15.76 16.19
CA PRO A 248 7.46 -15.84 17.58
C PRO A 248 8.33 -14.93 18.46
N ASP A 249 7.82 -14.57 19.62
CA ASP A 249 8.42 -13.57 20.50
C ASP A 249 9.88 -13.82 20.84
N ASP A 250 10.23 -15.05 21.15
CA ASP A 250 11.59 -15.46 21.53
C ASP A 250 12.59 -15.56 20.35
N LEU A 251 12.12 -15.35 19.13
CA LEU A 251 12.93 -15.34 17.90
C LEU A 251 12.85 -14.01 17.14
N VAL A 252 12.23 -12.97 17.74
CA VAL A 252 12.25 -11.62 17.19
C VAL A 252 13.67 -11.08 17.25
N LEU A 253 14.13 -10.56 16.13
CA LEU A 253 15.38 -9.80 16.10
C LEU A 253 15.07 -8.30 16.20
N PRO A 254 15.95 -7.51 16.84
CA PRO A 254 15.88 -6.06 16.72
C PRO A 254 15.81 -5.64 15.26
N VAL A 255 14.96 -4.67 14.94
CA VAL A 255 14.78 -4.22 13.55
C VAL A 255 16.08 -3.71 12.95
N ALA A 256 16.92 -3.06 13.76
CA ALA A 256 18.24 -2.63 13.32
C ALA A 256 19.13 -3.80 12.88
N GLU A 257 19.05 -4.94 13.57
CA GLU A 257 19.79 -6.14 13.20
C GLU A 257 19.20 -6.81 11.95
N MET A 258 17.86 -6.88 11.80
CA MET A 258 17.24 -7.39 10.58
C MET A 258 17.65 -6.57 9.36
N GLN A 259 17.63 -5.23 9.47
CA GLN A 259 18.08 -4.35 8.40
C GLN A 259 19.59 -4.49 8.11
N ALA A 260 20.41 -4.67 9.15
CA ALA A 260 21.85 -4.88 8.97
C ALA A 260 22.12 -6.19 8.22
N ARG A 261 21.43 -7.28 8.55
CA ARG A 261 21.54 -8.57 7.84
C ARG A 261 21.12 -8.44 6.37
N LEU A 262 20.00 -7.77 6.12
CA LEU A 262 19.54 -7.48 4.75
C LEU A 262 20.61 -6.73 3.95
N VAL A 263 21.15 -5.64 4.51
CA VAL A 263 22.14 -4.81 3.81
C VAL A 263 23.46 -5.56 3.63
N ASP A 264 23.87 -6.42 4.56
CA ASP A 264 25.02 -7.32 4.40
C ASP A 264 24.80 -8.33 3.27
N ARG A 265 23.60 -8.94 3.19
CA ARG A 265 23.27 -9.87 2.11
C ARG A 265 23.28 -9.17 0.76
N ILE A 266 22.61 -8.03 0.63
CA ILE A 266 22.62 -7.21 -0.60
C ILE A 266 24.04 -6.76 -0.95
N GLY A 267 24.87 -6.44 0.06
CA GLY A 267 26.26 -6.08 -0.12
C GLY A 267 27.11 -7.22 -0.68
N ALA A 268 26.89 -8.44 -0.20
CA ALA A 268 27.57 -9.63 -0.72
C ALA A 268 27.18 -9.90 -2.18
N ASP A 269 25.90 -9.81 -2.50
CA ASP A 269 25.39 -10.01 -3.88
C ASP A 269 25.85 -8.87 -4.82
N CYS A 270 25.92 -7.61 -4.33
CA CYS A 270 26.50 -6.49 -5.05
C CYS A 270 28.00 -6.68 -5.31
N ALA A 271 28.76 -7.19 -4.34
CA ALA A 271 30.18 -7.47 -4.51
C ALA A 271 30.44 -8.59 -5.53
N ALA A 272 29.52 -9.52 -5.70
CA ALA A 272 29.56 -10.58 -6.72
C ALA A 272 29.17 -10.09 -8.14
N ASP A 273 28.45 -8.97 -8.23
CA ASP A 273 28.09 -8.31 -9.51
C ASP A 273 29.21 -7.31 -9.87
N PRO A 274 30.00 -7.53 -10.95
CA PRO A 274 31.14 -6.67 -11.31
C PRO A 274 30.78 -5.19 -11.47
N ASP A 275 29.62 -4.91 -12.04
CA ASP A 275 29.16 -3.54 -12.29
C ASP A 275 28.71 -2.86 -10.98
N CYS A 276 28.03 -3.61 -10.09
CA CYS A 276 27.63 -3.12 -8.79
C CYS A 276 28.87 -2.89 -7.90
N ALA A 277 29.80 -3.84 -7.85
CA ALA A 277 31.03 -3.74 -7.06
C ALA A 277 31.88 -2.51 -7.40
N VAL A 278 32.03 -2.21 -8.69
CA VAL A 278 32.76 -1.02 -9.15
C VAL A 278 32.02 0.27 -8.78
N ARG A 279 30.70 0.27 -8.92
CA ARG A 279 29.89 1.48 -8.71
C ARG A 279 29.65 1.76 -7.23
N PHE A 280 29.47 0.71 -6.40
CA PHE A 280 29.14 0.80 -4.98
C PHE A 280 30.06 -0.10 -4.13
N PRO A 281 31.33 0.27 -3.97
CA PRO A 281 32.32 -0.59 -3.30
C PRO A 281 32.12 -0.72 -1.78
N LYS A 282 31.18 0.02 -1.20
CA LYS A 282 30.93 0.05 0.25
C LYS A 282 29.44 -0.12 0.51
N VAL A 283 28.96 -1.37 0.47
CA VAL A 283 27.61 -1.76 0.87
C VAL A 283 27.72 -2.78 2.00
N GLY A 284 26.95 -2.60 3.06
CA GLY A 284 26.94 -3.48 4.23
C GLY A 284 26.55 -2.74 5.50
N ARG A 285 26.42 -3.48 6.62
CA ARG A 285 25.98 -2.92 7.92
C ARG A 285 26.82 -1.73 8.40
N ALA A 286 28.11 -1.75 8.17
CA ALA A 286 28.99 -0.64 8.57
C ALA A 286 28.66 0.66 7.81
N ALA A 287 28.36 0.56 6.51
CA ALA A 287 27.94 1.70 5.71
C ALA A 287 26.56 2.22 6.17
N LEU A 288 25.61 1.32 6.42
CA LEU A 288 24.29 1.66 6.97
C LEU A 288 24.44 2.41 8.31
N ALA A 289 25.19 1.85 9.26
CA ALA A 289 25.38 2.46 10.58
C ALA A 289 26.01 3.85 10.48
N ALA A 290 27.02 4.01 9.63
CA ALA A 290 27.69 5.30 9.42
C ALA A 290 26.74 6.36 8.85
N VAL A 291 25.92 6.00 7.86
CA VAL A 291 24.96 6.94 7.24
C VAL A 291 23.83 7.30 8.20
N VAL A 292 23.30 6.33 8.94
CA VAL A 292 22.27 6.59 9.98
C VAL A 292 22.80 7.55 11.02
N ALA A 293 23.99 7.29 11.59
CA ALA A 293 24.61 8.18 12.57
C ALA A 293 24.92 9.58 12.01
N ASP A 294 25.21 9.70 10.72
CA ASP A 294 25.41 10.99 10.06
C ASP A 294 24.09 11.78 9.95
N PHE A 295 23.01 11.11 9.58
CA PHE A 295 21.68 11.72 9.47
C PHE A 295 21.10 12.10 10.84
N ASP A 296 21.38 11.32 11.90
CA ASP A 296 20.99 11.67 13.28
C ASP A 296 21.70 12.94 13.78
N ARG A 297 23.00 13.09 13.44
CA ARG A 297 23.76 14.31 13.80
C ARG A 297 23.33 15.53 13.01
N ALA A 298 23.03 15.35 11.73
CA ALA A 298 22.68 16.41 10.81
C ALA A 298 21.62 15.91 9.80
N PRO A 299 20.34 16.05 10.10
CA PRO A 299 19.29 15.60 9.20
C PRO A 299 19.43 16.16 7.78
N LEU A 300 19.08 15.35 6.78
CA LEU A 300 19.11 15.77 5.38
C LEU A 300 17.84 16.54 5.04
N ARG A 301 18.03 17.78 4.54
CA ARG A 301 16.89 18.57 4.05
C ARG A 301 16.53 18.14 2.62
N VAL A 302 15.26 17.75 2.41
CA VAL A 302 14.71 17.30 1.14
C VAL A 302 13.62 18.26 0.69
N GLY A 303 13.70 18.73 -0.55
CA GLY A 303 12.80 19.75 -1.08
C GLY A 303 13.21 21.19 -0.74
N ARG A 304 12.35 22.16 -1.07
CA ARG A 304 12.65 23.61 -0.94
C ARG A 304 11.50 24.36 -0.25
N GLY A 305 11.84 25.45 0.42
CA GLY A 305 10.87 26.35 1.04
C GLY A 305 10.13 25.73 2.24
N ALA A 306 8.90 26.16 2.44
CA ALA A 306 8.07 25.73 3.56
C ALA A 306 7.59 24.26 3.47
N GLY A 307 7.67 23.65 2.30
CA GLY A 307 7.36 22.22 2.10
C GLY A 307 8.57 21.31 2.16
N ALA A 308 9.74 21.81 2.60
CA ALA A 308 10.92 20.96 2.76
C ALA A 308 10.72 20.01 3.94
N LEU A 309 11.21 18.78 3.78
CA LEU A 309 11.17 17.72 4.79
C LEU A 309 12.56 17.47 5.35
N LEU A 310 12.66 16.88 6.53
CA LEU A 310 13.92 16.50 7.14
C LEU A 310 13.98 14.98 7.31
N PHE A 311 15.04 14.39 6.80
CA PHE A 311 15.37 12.98 6.98
C PHE A 311 16.46 12.85 8.05
N ASP A 312 16.09 12.32 9.20
CA ASP A 312 17.02 11.83 10.23
C ASP A 312 17.33 10.34 10.01
N GLY A 313 18.08 9.72 10.91
CA GLY A 313 18.42 8.31 10.80
C GLY A 313 17.19 7.38 10.88
N LEU A 314 16.15 7.76 11.63
CA LEU A 314 14.89 6.99 11.67
C LEU A 314 14.17 7.05 10.33
N ALA A 315 13.97 8.23 9.75
CA ALA A 315 13.34 8.39 8.44
C ALA A 315 14.12 7.66 7.33
N LEU A 316 15.45 7.66 7.40
CA LEU A 316 16.29 6.88 6.48
C LEU A 316 16.04 5.37 6.64
N ARG A 317 16.03 4.84 7.89
CA ARG A 317 15.75 3.42 8.14
C ARG A 317 14.36 3.02 7.68
N GLN A 318 13.33 3.85 7.94
CA GLN A 318 11.97 3.64 7.45
C GLN A 318 11.93 3.58 5.92
N SER A 319 12.60 4.50 5.24
CA SER A 319 12.67 4.54 3.77
C SER A 319 13.35 3.30 3.19
N LEU A 320 14.46 2.83 3.80
CA LEU A 320 15.15 1.61 3.37
C LEU A 320 14.30 0.36 3.64
N GLY A 321 13.61 0.29 4.79
CA GLY A 321 12.71 -0.81 5.12
C GLY A 321 11.53 -0.90 4.14
N LEU A 322 10.91 0.24 3.81
CA LEU A 322 9.84 0.31 2.82
C LEU A 322 10.33 -0.02 1.40
N ALA A 323 11.55 0.39 1.05
CA ALA A 323 12.17 0.02 -0.23
C ALA A 323 12.29 -1.51 -0.34
N ALA A 324 12.77 -2.16 0.69
CA ALA A 324 13.02 -3.61 0.71
C ALA A 324 11.74 -4.47 0.84
N VAL A 325 10.56 -3.87 0.86
CA VAL A 325 9.28 -4.62 0.78
C VAL A 325 9.09 -5.25 -0.59
N ASP A 326 9.73 -4.72 -1.65
CA ASP A 326 9.72 -5.34 -2.97
C ASP A 326 11.14 -5.49 -3.55
N GLU A 327 11.30 -6.40 -4.51
CA GLU A 327 12.61 -6.70 -5.11
C GLU A 327 13.25 -5.51 -5.83
N ALA A 328 12.45 -4.67 -6.47
CA ALA A 328 12.98 -3.52 -7.19
C ALA A 328 13.57 -2.50 -6.21
N GLY A 329 12.92 -2.31 -5.06
CA GLY A 329 13.43 -1.46 -4.00
C GLY A 329 14.66 -2.04 -3.31
N ALA A 330 14.69 -3.34 -3.02
CA ALA A 330 15.87 -4.02 -2.48
C ALA A 330 17.10 -3.81 -3.37
N ARG A 331 16.93 -3.89 -4.69
CA ARG A 331 17.98 -3.65 -5.71
C ARG A 331 18.46 -2.20 -5.76
N ALA A 332 17.69 -1.25 -5.25
CA ALA A 332 18.07 0.16 -5.17
C ALA A 332 18.91 0.47 -3.91
N ILE A 333 18.97 -0.41 -2.93
CA ILE A 333 19.64 -0.14 -1.65
C ILE A 333 21.12 0.28 -1.82
N PRO A 334 21.96 -0.33 -2.67
CA PRO A 334 23.33 0.15 -2.89
C PRO A 334 23.38 1.61 -3.38
N LEU A 335 22.51 1.96 -4.31
CA LEU A 335 22.38 3.33 -4.84
C LEU A 335 21.91 4.32 -3.75
N LEU A 336 20.94 3.92 -2.93
CA LEU A 336 20.40 4.76 -1.86
C LEU A 336 21.41 5.02 -0.75
N LEU A 337 22.18 4.01 -0.36
CA LEU A 337 23.27 4.16 0.61
C LEU A 337 24.38 5.07 0.08
N ASP A 338 24.71 4.97 -1.21
CA ASP A 338 25.68 5.86 -1.84
C ASP A 338 25.16 7.30 -1.95
N ALA A 339 23.88 7.48 -2.31
CA ALA A 339 23.22 8.78 -2.34
C ALA A 339 23.16 9.41 -0.93
N ALA A 340 22.79 8.63 0.09
CA ALA A 340 22.76 9.06 1.47
C ALA A 340 24.16 9.49 1.95
N ARG A 341 25.20 8.70 1.67
CA ARG A 341 26.58 9.03 1.99
C ARG A 341 27.06 10.34 1.33
N ARG A 342 26.60 10.62 0.11
CA ARG A 342 26.88 11.88 -0.62
C ARG A 342 25.92 13.01 -0.21
N ARG A 343 24.93 12.74 0.64
CA ARG A 343 23.88 13.67 1.04
C ARG A 343 23.10 14.23 -0.16
N ASP A 344 22.88 13.41 -1.19
CA ASP A 344 22.17 13.79 -2.40
C ASP A 344 20.64 13.74 -2.19
N ALA A 345 20.07 14.87 -1.80
CA ALA A 345 18.66 15.00 -1.45
C ALA A 345 17.69 14.59 -2.57
N ARG A 346 18.13 14.66 -3.83
CA ARG A 346 17.27 14.36 -4.99
C ARG A 346 16.72 12.92 -4.96
N TYR A 347 17.50 11.96 -4.44
CA TYR A 347 17.10 10.56 -4.34
C TYR A 347 16.08 10.30 -3.23
N PHE A 348 15.81 11.27 -2.36
CA PHE A 348 14.85 11.17 -1.26
C PHE A 348 13.57 11.97 -1.49
N GLU A 349 13.47 12.74 -2.57
CA GLU A 349 12.26 13.53 -2.89
C GLU A 349 11.04 12.64 -3.14
N GLY A 350 11.22 11.53 -3.85
CA GLY A 350 10.17 10.56 -4.09
C GLY A 350 9.77 9.80 -2.82
N ALA A 351 10.74 9.45 -1.97
CA ALA A 351 10.48 8.82 -0.68
C ALA A 351 9.69 9.76 0.24
N ALA A 352 10.03 11.06 0.24
CA ALA A 352 9.28 12.09 0.96
C ALA A 352 7.83 12.22 0.48
N ALA A 353 7.62 12.21 -0.85
CA ALA A 353 6.30 12.25 -1.44
C ALA A 353 5.49 10.97 -1.15
N ALA A 354 6.14 9.79 -1.15
CA ALA A 354 5.51 8.52 -0.83
C ALA A 354 5.09 8.43 0.64
N VAL A 355 5.87 8.99 1.55
CA VAL A 355 5.53 9.10 2.98
C VAL A 355 4.29 9.98 3.19
N GLY A 356 4.15 11.06 2.41
CA GLY A 356 2.98 11.95 2.46
C GLY A 356 1.76 11.44 1.70
N SER A 357 1.87 10.33 0.96
CA SER A 357 0.75 9.75 0.23
C SER A 357 0.09 8.64 1.05
N ASP A 358 -1.23 8.50 0.88
CA ASP A 358 -2.09 7.48 1.52
C ASP A 358 -1.67 6.02 1.25
N SER A 359 -0.61 5.80 0.48
CA SER A 359 -0.11 4.46 0.16
C SER A 359 0.51 3.72 1.36
N ALA A 360 0.89 4.44 2.42
CA ALA A 360 1.17 3.86 3.74
C ALA A 360 -0.12 3.55 4.53
N GLY A 361 -1.27 4.06 4.07
CA GLY A 361 -2.58 3.98 4.71
C GLY A 361 -3.33 2.65 4.58
N GLY A 362 -2.67 1.59 4.11
CA GLY A 362 -3.29 0.26 4.10
C GLY A 362 -3.45 -0.40 5.47
N VAL A 363 -2.85 0.18 6.53
CA VAL A 363 -2.86 -0.37 7.90
C VAL A 363 -3.52 0.63 8.85
N ASN A 364 -4.59 0.22 9.52
CA ASN A 364 -5.23 1.02 10.57
C ASN A 364 -4.35 1.05 11.83
N LEU A 365 -3.99 2.24 12.28
CA LEU A 365 -3.09 2.42 13.43
C LEU A 365 -3.65 1.84 14.72
N ALA A 366 -4.95 2.04 15.00
CA ALA A 366 -5.55 1.54 16.22
C ALA A 366 -5.55 0.01 16.28
N ALA A 367 -5.90 -0.65 15.16
CA ALA A 367 -5.86 -2.10 15.04
C ALA A 367 -4.43 -2.65 15.16
N LEU A 368 -3.45 -1.97 14.54
CA LEU A 368 -2.03 -2.29 14.67
C LEU A 368 -1.60 -2.26 16.13
N LEU A 369 -1.80 -1.13 16.80
CA LEU A 369 -1.36 -0.94 18.20
C LEU A 369 -2.10 -1.86 19.17
N ALA A 370 -3.43 -2.01 19.03
CA ALA A 370 -4.20 -2.87 19.91
C ALA A 370 -3.77 -4.34 19.79
N THR A 371 -3.43 -4.80 18.58
CA THR A 371 -3.00 -6.18 18.33
C THR A 371 -1.56 -6.39 18.74
N ASP A 372 -0.64 -5.60 18.23
CA ASP A 372 0.80 -5.79 18.44
C ASP A 372 1.18 -5.57 19.91
N CYS A 373 0.65 -4.53 20.54
CA CYS A 373 0.88 -4.28 21.97
C CYS A 373 0.33 -5.40 22.87
N ARG A 374 -0.76 -6.06 22.46
CA ARG A 374 -1.31 -7.16 23.23
C ARG A 374 -0.52 -8.45 23.08
N ASP A 375 -0.17 -8.78 21.84
CA ASP A 375 0.49 -10.04 21.49
C ASP A 375 1.98 -10.05 21.84
N ARG A 376 2.63 -8.88 21.80
CA ARG A 376 4.07 -8.70 21.95
C ARG A 376 4.47 -7.80 23.11
N ALA A 377 3.62 -7.72 24.12
CA ALA A 377 3.85 -6.87 25.28
C ALA A 377 5.20 -7.12 25.97
N HIS A 378 5.74 -8.33 25.88
CA HIS A 378 7.04 -8.69 26.45
C HIS A 378 8.22 -8.09 25.69
N HIS A 379 8.07 -7.74 24.40
CA HIS A 379 9.12 -7.10 23.60
C HIS A 379 9.16 -5.57 23.74
N HIS A 380 8.11 -4.99 24.30
CA HIS A 380 8.04 -3.56 24.55
C HIS A 380 8.49 -3.16 25.96
N VAL A 381 9.11 -4.10 26.69
CA VAL A 381 9.62 -3.88 28.05
C VAL A 381 11.00 -3.22 27.98
N GLU A 382 11.13 -2.17 28.78
CA GLU A 382 12.30 -1.36 29.14
C GLU A 382 13.63 -1.66 28.42
N GLY A 383 14.01 -0.79 27.49
CA GLY A 383 15.37 -0.69 26.96
C GLY A 383 15.63 -1.31 25.59
N GLU A 384 14.74 -2.13 25.04
CA GLU A 384 14.86 -2.62 23.67
C GLU A 384 14.10 -1.71 22.71
N ASP A 385 14.80 -0.74 22.20
CA ASP A 385 14.31 0.42 21.45
C ASP A 385 13.88 0.12 20.00
N ASP A 386 13.86 -1.15 19.56
CA ASP A 386 13.89 -1.52 18.15
C ASP A 386 12.71 -2.38 17.66
N GLY A 387 11.56 -2.28 18.30
CA GLY A 387 10.36 -3.01 17.87
C GLY A 387 9.80 -2.55 16.51
N THR A 388 8.99 -3.42 15.90
CA THR A 388 8.27 -3.16 14.64
C THR A 388 7.49 -1.84 14.66
N LEU A 389 6.91 -1.46 15.81
CA LEU A 389 6.18 -0.20 15.99
C LEU A 389 7.07 1.03 15.83
N ARG A 390 8.33 0.98 16.32
CA ARG A 390 9.26 2.09 16.12
C ARG A 390 9.66 2.24 14.66
N LEU A 391 9.90 1.14 13.97
CA LEU A 391 10.23 1.21 12.54
C LEU A 391 9.05 1.66 11.69
N LEU A 392 7.87 1.02 11.87
CA LEU A 392 6.71 1.29 11.02
C LEU A 392 6.03 2.63 11.36
N ALA A 393 5.91 2.95 12.65
CA ALA A 393 5.16 4.10 13.12
C ALA A 393 6.02 5.19 13.79
N GLY A 394 7.31 4.94 14.04
CA GLY A 394 8.21 5.89 14.71
C GLY A 394 7.77 6.23 16.13
N LEU A 395 7.03 5.34 16.80
CA LEU A 395 6.46 5.57 18.12
C LEU A 395 7.52 5.37 19.21
N PRO A 396 7.43 6.15 20.31
CA PRO A 396 8.37 6.05 21.41
C PRO A 396 8.24 4.74 22.18
N PRO A 397 9.30 4.30 22.89
CA PRO A 397 9.22 3.22 23.86
C PRO A 397 8.10 3.45 24.87
N GLY A 398 7.46 2.36 25.32
CA GLY A 398 6.38 2.46 26.32
C GLY A 398 5.00 2.84 25.74
N THR A 399 4.86 3.10 24.46
CA THR A 399 3.55 3.36 23.82
C THR A 399 2.54 2.27 24.16
N CYS A 400 2.94 1.00 24.12
CA CYS A 400 2.07 -0.14 24.40
C CYS A 400 1.48 -0.16 25.83
N ALA A 401 2.20 0.34 26.83
CA ALA A 401 1.72 0.40 28.21
C ALA A 401 0.43 1.24 28.35
N SER A 402 0.23 2.20 27.45
CA SER A 402 -0.96 3.04 27.42
C SER A 402 -2.13 2.42 26.64
N TRP A 403 -1.87 1.46 25.74
CA TRP A 403 -2.87 0.91 24.83
C TRP A 403 -3.63 -0.28 25.38
N THR A 404 -2.91 -1.25 25.93
CA THR A 404 -3.52 -2.47 26.44
C THR A 404 -2.67 -3.13 27.52
N ALA A 405 -3.31 -3.89 28.39
CA ALA A 405 -2.58 -4.83 29.22
C ALA A 405 -2.01 -5.96 28.35
N PRO A 406 -0.83 -6.50 28.70
CA PRO A 406 -0.28 -7.68 28.05
C PRO A 406 -1.29 -8.81 27.95
N GLY A 407 -1.36 -9.45 26.80
CA GLY A 407 -2.10 -10.66 26.56
C GLY A 407 -1.21 -11.90 26.65
N GLU A 408 -1.80 -13.06 26.36
CA GLU A 408 -1.02 -14.27 26.12
C GLU A 408 -0.34 -14.15 24.75
N ALA A 409 0.97 -14.41 24.69
CA ALA A 409 1.70 -14.39 23.43
C ALA A 409 1.14 -15.44 22.46
N PRO A 410 1.15 -15.19 21.13
CA PRO A 410 0.71 -16.14 20.14
C PRO A 410 1.47 -17.45 20.24
N ARG A 411 0.76 -18.57 20.31
CA ARG A 411 1.37 -19.90 20.34
C ARG A 411 1.88 -20.28 18.95
N TRP A 412 3.03 -20.94 18.94
CA TRP A 412 3.59 -21.52 17.72
C TRP A 412 3.45 -23.06 17.75
N PRO A 413 3.29 -23.70 16.58
CA PRO A 413 2.93 -25.11 16.49
C PRO A 413 4.18 -26.04 16.60
N TRP A 414 4.92 -25.90 17.70
CA TRP A 414 6.12 -26.71 17.94
C TRP A 414 5.77 -28.18 18.01
N GLY A 415 6.44 -29.01 17.19
CA GLY A 415 6.21 -30.45 17.13
C GLY A 415 4.87 -30.85 16.50
N THR A 416 4.18 -29.96 15.78
CA THR A 416 2.91 -30.27 15.12
C THR A 416 3.06 -31.37 14.07
N PRO A 417 2.02 -32.22 13.85
CA PRO A 417 1.97 -33.11 12.70
C PRO A 417 1.42 -32.42 11.43
N VAL A 418 0.85 -31.20 11.52
CA VAL A 418 0.28 -30.49 10.38
C VAL A 418 1.38 -30.07 9.41
N PRO A 419 1.31 -30.44 8.12
CA PRO A 419 2.31 -30.07 7.13
C PRO A 419 2.40 -28.55 6.95
N MET A 420 3.61 -28.00 6.98
CA MET A 420 3.85 -26.56 6.89
C MET A 420 4.97 -26.25 5.88
N LEU A 421 4.69 -25.40 4.91
CA LEU A 421 5.67 -24.83 3.98
C LEU A 421 6.04 -23.42 4.44
N LEU A 422 7.31 -23.18 4.70
CA LEU A 422 7.85 -21.87 5.10
C LEU A 422 8.60 -21.27 3.92
N LEU A 423 8.20 -20.08 3.47
CA LEU A 423 8.86 -19.32 2.40
C LEU A 423 9.62 -18.16 3.01
N ALA A 424 10.93 -18.14 2.84
CA ALA A 424 11.83 -17.18 3.44
C ALA A 424 12.60 -16.40 2.36
N GLY A 425 12.36 -15.09 2.24
CA GLY A 425 13.02 -14.23 1.27
C GLY A 425 14.38 -13.74 1.75
N GLY A 426 15.44 -13.90 0.94
CA GLY A 426 16.78 -13.43 1.29
C GLY A 426 16.90 -11.89 1.29
N TYR A 427 15.99 -11.18 0.61
CA TYR A 427 15.88 -9.72 0.60
C TYR A 427 14.70 -9.19 1.43
N ASP A 428 14.11 -10.05 2.26
CA ASP A 428 13.05 -9.61 3.17
C ASP A 428 13.62 -8.79 4.34
N SER A 429 13.14 -7.56 4.49
CA SER A 429 13.59 -6.64 5.55
C SER A 429 13.12 -7.01 6.95
N PHE A 430 12.18 -7.96 7.06
CA PHE A 430 11.62 -8.46 8.31
C PHE A 430 11.97 -9.93 8.58
N GLN A 431 12.93 -10.50 7.82
CA GLN A 431 13.25 -11.90 7.85
C GLN A 431 13.86 -12.32 9.22
N PRO A 432 13.19 -13.21 9.99
CA PRO A 432 13.75 -13.81 11.18
C PRO A 432 14.71 -14.95 10.83
N ASP A 433 15.18 -15.69 11.85
CA ASP A 433 15.86 -16.96 11.65
C ASP A 433 14.87 -18.06 11.28
N ALA A 434 14.54 -18.13 9.97
CA ALA A 434 13.58 -19.10 9.45
C ALA A 434 14.03 -20.56 9.66
N ALA A 435 15.33 -20.82 9.66
CA ALA A 435 15.88 -22.16 9.89
C ALA A 435 15.65 -22.61 11.35
N ALA A 436 15.86 -21.70 12.31
CA ALA A 436 15.55 -21.97 13.72
C ALA A 436 14.05 -22.23 13.93
N ILE A 437 13.18 -21.47 13.27
CA ILE A 437 11.72 -21.67 13.33
C ILE A 437 11.36 -23.05 12.75
N ALA A 438 11.85 -23.37 11.55
CA ALA A 438 11.58 -24.66 10.91
C ALA A 438 12.07 -25.85 11.76
N ALA A 439 13.27 -25.74 12.34
CA ALA A 439 13.83 -26.77 13.22
C ALA A 439 12.95 -27.00 14.47
N ARG A 440 12.39 -25.93 15.07
CA ARG A 440 11.50 -26.05 16.23
C ARG A 440 10.12 -26.62 15.89
N ILE A 441 9.58 -26.31 14.70
CA ILE A 441 8.34 -26.94 14.21
C ILE A 441 8.59 -28.42 13.98
N GLY A 442 9.77 -28.79 13.50
CA GLY A 442 10.19 -30.20 13.35
C GLY A 442 9.84 -30.79 11.97
N PRO A 443 9.62 -32.14 11.88
CA PRO A 443 9.56 -32.83 10.59
C PRO A 443 8.41 -32.42 9.68
N ALA A 444 7.37 -31.80 10.22
CA ALA A 444 6.25 -31.27 9.43
C ALA A 444 6.59 -29.98 8.65
N ALA A 445 7.65 -29.27 9.04
CA ALA A 445 8.11 -28.07 8.36
C ALA A 445 8.94 -28.39 7.11
N ARG A 446 8.70 -27.63 6.04
CA ARG A 446 9.54 -27.58 4.84
C ARG A 446 9.93 -26.12 4.64
N LEU A 447 11.20 -25.79 4.85
CA LEU A 447 11.73 -24.46 4.60
C LEU A 447 12.20 -24.37 3.15
N VAL A 448 11.79 -23.31 2.46
CA VAL A 448 12.28 -22.90 1.15
C VAL A 448 12.88 -21.51 1.28
N GLU A 449 14.19 -21.42 1.19
CA GLU A 449 14.92 -20.16 1.15
C GLU A 449 14.99 -19.66 -0.29
N LEU A 450 14.55 -18.42 -0.48
CA LEU A 450 14.43 -17.78 -1.78
C LEU A 450 15.45 -16.65 -1.87
N PRO A 451 16.59 -16.85 -2.52
CA PRO A 451 17.79 -16.00 -2.35
C PRO A 451 17.54 -14.50 -2.54
N PHE A 452 16.67 -14.15 -3.49
CA PHE A 452 16.47 -12.76 -3.91
C PHE A 452 15.03 -12.27 -3.74
N ALA A 453 14.15 -13.07 -3.12
CA ALA A 453 12.79 -12.64 -2.84
C ALA A 453 12.75 -11.62 -1.71
N ALA A 454 11.94 -10.57 -1.87
CA ALA A 454 11.65 -9.58 -0.84
C ALA A 454 10.46 -10.02 0.02
N HIS A 455 9.87 -9.09 0.79
CA HIS A 455 8.72 -9.35 1.65
C HIS A 455 7.47 -9.72 0.84
N GLY A 456 6.76 -10.79 1.24
CA GLY A 456 5.73 -11.42 0.42
C GLY A 456 6.38 -12.24 -0.71
N ALA A 457 7.19 -13.23 -0.34
CA ALA A 457 8.09 -13.97 -1.24
C ALA A 457 7.39 -14.62 -2.44
N ARG A 458 6.08 -14.94 -2.34
CA ARG A 458 5.27 -15.39 -3.49
C ARG A 458 5.18 -14.35 -4.61
N GLY A 459 5.39 -13.08 -4.28
CA GLY A 459 5.50 -11.98 -5.24
C GLY A 459 6.69 -12.09 -6.19
N ALA A 460 7.75 -12.79 -5.78
CA ALA A 460 9.03 -12.90 -6.49
C ALA A 460 8.96 -13.58 -7.87
N GLY A 461 7.85 -14.19 -8.24
CA GLY A 461 7.68 -14.70 -9.59
C GLY A 461 6.86 -15.98 -9.70
N PRO A 462 6.77 -16.53 -10.91
CA PRO A 462 6.01 -17.77 -11.16
C PRO A 462 6.52 -18.95 -10.36
N CYS A 463 7.83 -19.12 -10.24
CA CYS A 463 8.50 -20.20 -9.52
C CYS A 463 7.94 -20.34 -8.11
N VAL A 464 7.97 -19.28 -7.31
CA VAL A 464 7.54 -19.34 -5.90
C VAL A 464 6.03 -19.57 -5.78
N ARG A 465 5.24 -18.97 -6.69
CA ARG A 465 3.80 -19.21 -6.73
C ARG A 465 3.45 -20.67 -7.05
N GLU A 466 4.19 -21.30 -7.93
CA GLU A 466 4.00 -22.70 -8.32
C GLU A 466 4.40 -23.65 -7.18
N ILE A 467 5.47 -23.34 -6.45
CA ILE A 467 5.85 -24.07 -5.22
C ILE A 467 4.72 -24.01 -4.19
N ALA A 468 4.20 -22.81 -3.89
CA ALA A 468 3.13 -22.64 -2.92
C ALA A 468 1.82 -23.31 -3.38
N ALA A 469 1.45 -23.16 -4.64
CA ALA A 469 0.25 -23.77 -5.22
C ALA A 469 0.36 -25.31 -5.26
N GLY A 470 1.53 -25.84 -5.59
CA GLY A 470 1.80 -27.28 -5.59
C GLY A 470 1.69 -27.87 -4.18
N TRP A 471 2.20 -27.17 -3.17
CA TRP A 471 2.07 -27.55 -1.77
C TRP A 471 0.61 -27.55 -1.29
N LEU A 472 -0.16 -26.50 -1.61
CA LEU A 472 -1.57 -26.46 -1.26
C LEU A 472 -2.40 -27.55 -1.94
N ALA A 473 -1.99 -27.98 -3.15
CA ALA A 473 -2.65 -29.05 -3.88
C ALA A 473 -2.33 -30.45 -3.34
N ASP A 474 -1.10 -30.67 -2.85
CA ASP A 474 -0.67 -31.93 -2.26
C ASP A 474 0.47 -31.70 -1.25
N PRO A 475 0.16 -31.47 0.04
CA PRO A 475 1.15 -31.19 1.07
C PRO A 475 1.97 -32.43 1.48
N THR A 476 1.68 -33.61 0.95
CA THR A 476 2.46 -34.82 1.17
C THR A 476 3.66 -34.93 0.23
N ARG A 477 3.62 -34.23 -0.89
CA ARG A 477 4.68 -34.20 -1.89
C ARG A 477 5.72 -33.13 -1.54
N ALA A 478 7.00 -33.50 -1.65
CA ALA A 478 8.08 -32.52 -1.54
C ALA A 478 7.95 -31.45 -2.64
N PRO A 479 8.14 -30.16 -2.31
CA PRO A 479 8.12 -29.11 -3.32
C PRO A 479 9.24 -29.31 -4.34
N ASP A 480 8.95 -29.00 -5.60
CA ASP A 480 9.95 -28.93 -6.68
C ASP A 480 10.72 -27.62 -6.54
N LEU A 481 12.03 -27.71 -6.32
CA LEU A 481 12.90 -26.56 -6.09
C LEU A 481 13.87 -26.27 -7.27
N ASP A 482 13.73 -26.95 -8.40
CA ASP A 482 14.62 -26.77 -9.54
C ASP A 482 14.65 -25.31 -10.02
N CYS A 483 13.51 -24.66 -10.00
CA CYS A 483 13.42 -23.25 -10.35
C CYS A 483 14.10 -22.32 -9.34
N VAL A 484 14.20 -22.70 -8.06
CA VAL A 484 14.92 -21.94 -7.03
C VAL A 484 16.43 -22.04 -7.27
N ALA A 485 16.91 -23.26 -7.58
CA ALA A 485 18.33 -23.51 -7.86
C ALA A 485 18.86 -22.71 -9.08
N THR A 486 17.95 -22.33 -9.98
CA THR A 486 18.29 -21.55 -11.19
C THR A 486 18.00 -20.05 -11.06
N MET A 487 17.56 -19.58 -9.88
CA MET A 487 17.36 -18.16 -9.64
C MET A 487 18.68 -17.40 -9.79
N VAL A 488 18.64 -16.33 -10.59
CA VAL A 488 19.79 -15.42 -10.74
C VAL A 488 19.49 -14.10 -10.00
N PRO A 489 20.53 -13.46 -9.42
CA PRO A 489 20.34 -12.15 -8.82
C PRO A 489 19.78 -11.17 -9.85
N PRO A 490 18.70 -10.44 -9.54
CA PRO A 490 18.22 -9.40 -10.43
C PRO A 490 19.27 -8.26 -10.49
N PRO A 491 19.49 -7.62 -11.66
CA PRO A 491 20.51 -6.59 -11.81
C PRO A 491 20.24 -5.42 -10.87
N PHE A 492 21.28 -4.93 -10.18
CA PHE A 492 21.19 -3.77 -9.30
C PHE A 492 20.89 -2.48 -10.05
N LEU A 493 20.12 -1.58 -9.43
CA LEU A 493 19.90 -0.24 -9.97
C LEU A 493 21.16 0.60 -9.78
N ARG A 494 21.81 0.95 -10.88
CA ARG A 494 23.07 1.72 -10.86
C ARG A 494 22.84 3.22 -10.96
N GLU A 495 21.75 3.60 -11.57
CA GLU A 495 21.35 4.97 -11.77
C GLU A 495 19.83 5.06 -11.91
N VAL A 496 19.23 6.05 -11.28
CA VAL A 496 17.84 6.45 -11.50
C VAL A 496 17.78 7.95 -11.74
N VAL A 497 16.80 8.40 -12.48
CA VAL A 497 16.48 9.82 -12.62
C VAL A 497 15.38 10.13 -11.62
N PRO A 498 15.68 10.87 -10.52
CA PRO A 498 14.67 11.26 -9.56
C PRO A 498 13.69 12.24 -10.22
N LEU A 499 12.41 11.92 -10.16
CA LEU A 499 11.32 12.75 -10.68
C LEU A 499 10.30 12.91 -9.55
N ALA A 500 10.27 14.07 -8.93
CA ALA A 500 9.44 14.35 -7.75
C ALA A 500 7.94 14.02 -7.94
N GLY A 501 7.43 14.16 -9.16
CA GLY A 501 6.01 13.88 -9.46
C GLY A 501 5.67 12.42 -9.75
N VAL A 502 6.66 11.54 -9.94
CA VAL A 502 6.39 10.12 -10.26
C VAL A 502 5.72 9.41 -9.08
N ALA A 503 6.15 9.71 -7.85
CA ALA A 503 5.54 9.17 -6.64
C ALA A 503 4.06 9.59 -6.51
N ALA A 504 3.77 10.86 -6.75
CA ALA A 504 2.41 11.40 -6.71
C ALA A 504 1.51 10.78 -7.78
N LEU A 505 2.04 10.53 -8.99
CA LEU A 505 1.31 9.86 -10.06
C LEU A 505 1.07 8.37 -9.78
N ALA A 506 2.06 7.69 -9.21
CA ALA A 506 1.97 6.26 -8.90
C ALA A 506 1.00 5.96 -7.76
N SER A 507 0.78 6.91 -6.85
CA SER A 507 -0.06 6.75 -5.65
C SER A 507 -1.46 7.36 -5.76
N ALA A 508 -1.72 8.20 -6.78
CA ALA A 508 -3.01 8.88 -6.91
C ALA A 508 -4.13 7.91 -7.31
N ALA A 509 -5.11 7.74 -6.43
CA ALA A 509 -6.34 7.00 -6.71
C ALA A 509 -7.23 7.71 -7.76
N THR A 510 -7.07 9.03 -7.91
CA THR A 510 -7.75 9.86 -8.92
C THR A 510 -6.72 10.62 -9.75
N PRO A 511 -6.89 10.73 -11.08
CA PRO A 511 -5.97 11.49 -11.91
C PRO A 511 -5.95 12.96 -11.45
N SER A 512 -4.75 13.51 -11.24
CA SER A 512 -4.62 14.92 -10.92
C SER A 512 -5.19 15.78 -12.06
N PRO A 513 -5.74 16.98 -11.80
CA PRO A 513 -6.19 17.89 -12.85
C PRO A 513 -5.09 18.15 -13.90
N TRP A 514 -3.85 18.24 -13.48
CA TRP A 514 -2.69 18.43 -14.35
C TRP A 514 -2.40 17.22 -15.24
N ALA A 515 -2.65 16.00 -14.78
CA ALA A 515 -2.53 14.79 -15.61
C ALA A 515 -3.59 14.80 -16.73
N ILE A 516 -4.82 15.21 -16.43
CA ILE A 516 -5.88 15.37 -17.43
C ILE A 516 -5.49 16.42 -18.46
N VAL A 517 -4.99 17.60 -18.01
CA VAL A 517 -4.51 18.67 -18.89
C VAL A 517 -3.36 18.17 -19.77
N LEU A 518 -2.42 17.40 -19.21
CA LEU A 518 -1.29 16.84 -19.94
C LEU A 518 -1.77 15.92 -21.08
N VAL A 519 -2.68 15.00 -20.80
CA VAL A 519 -3.22 14.06 -21.79
C VAL A 519 -4.01 14.82 -22.88
N ALA A 520 -4.88 15.75 -22.49
CA ALA A 520 -5.64 16.55 -23.43
C ALA A 520 -4.72 17.39 -24.35
N ALA A 521 -3.71 18.03 -23.78
CA ALA A 521 -2.73 18.82 -24.53
C ALA A 521 -1.90 17.94 -25.48
N LEU A 522 -1.52 16.72 -25.07
CA LEU A 522 -0.83 15.76 -25.92
C LEU A 522 -1.69 15.35 -27.14
N VAL A 523 -2.96 15.03 -26.93
CA VAL A 523 -3.90 14.69 -28.01
C VAL A 523 -4.03 15.85 -28.99
N VAL A 524 -4.22 17.08 -28.50
CA VAL A 524 -4.32 18.28 -29.35
C VAL A 524 -3.02 18.51 -30.14
N ALA A 525 -1.86 18.36 -29.48
CA ALA A 525 -0.56 18.53 -30.13
C ALA A 525 -0.35 17.51 -31.29
N LEU A 526 -0.70 16.24 -31.08
CA LEU A 526 -0.60 15.20 -32.09
C LEU A 526 -1.59 15.44 -33.26
N LEU A 527 -2.85 15.77 -32.96
CA LEU A 527 -3.85 16.03 -33.99
C LEU A 527 -3.49 17.27 -34.83
N ALA A 528 -3.03 18.34 -34.23
CA ALA A 528 -2.63 19.55 -34.93
C ALA A 528 -1.26 19.42 -35.63
N GLY A 529 -0.30 18.73 -34.99
CA GLY A 529 1.06 18.55 -35.54
C GLY A 529 1.12 17.59 -36.71
N PHE A 530 0.33 16.53 -36.69
CA PHE A 530 0.32 15.48 -37.72
C PHE A 530 -0.97 15.42 -38.55
N GLY A 531 -2.13 15.48 -37.91
CA GLY A 531 -3.43 15.33 -38.53
C GLY A 531 -3.73 16.43 -39.54
N ALA A 532 -3.46 17.68 -39.19
CA ALA A 532 -3.71 18.80 -40.10
C ALA A 532 -2.80 18.81 -41.33
N PRO A 533 -1.48 18.58 -41.24
CA PRO A 533 -0.62 18.42 -42.42
C PRO A 533 -0.99 17.21 -43.28
N LEU A 534 -1.34 16.09 -42.66
CA LEU A 534 -1.78 14.88 -43.37
C LEU A 534 -3.06 15.13 -44.19
N LEU A 535 -4.06 15.78 -43.58
CA LEU A 535 -5.31 16.13 -44.22
C LEU A 535 -5.11 17.13 -45.35
N ALA A 536 -4.18 18.09 -45.19
CA ALA A 536 -3.81 19.01 -46.28
C ALA A 536 -3.21 18.25 -47.48
N ARG A 537 -2.32 17.27 -47.22
CA ARG A 537 -1.75 16.41 -48.29
C ARG A 537 -2.82 15.58 -48.98
N LEU A 538 -3.69 14.93 -48.24
CA LEU A 538 -4.78 14.10 -48.77
C LEU A 538 -5.76 14.93 -49.62
N ARG A 539 -5.92 16.22 -49.34
CA ARG A 539 -6.75 17.16 -50.08
C ARG A 539 -5.97 17.89 -51.19
N HIS A 540 -4.75 17.50 -51.49
CA HIS A 540 -3.85 18.14 -52.46
C HIS A 540 -3.67 19.66 -52.23
N ARG A 541 -3.75 20.09 -50.96
CA ARG A 541 -3.53 21.49 -50.60
C ARG A 541 -2.07 21.75 -50.22
N PRO A 542 -1.45 22.85 -50.60
CA PRO A 542 -0.09 23.18 -50.18
C PRO A 542 -0.01 23.31 -48.66
N ILE A 543 1.02 22.67 -48.05
CA ILE A 543 1.31 22.84 -46.62
C ILE A 543 1.95 24.22 -46.46
N PRO A 544 1.29 25.13 -45.81
CA PRO A 544 1.85 26.43 -45.57
C PRO A 544 2.99 26.34 -44.56
N ASN A 545 4.11 27.03 -44.78
CA ASN A 545 5.33 26.99 -43.97
C ASN A 545 5.74 25.59 -43.51
N PRO A 546 6.30 24.77 -44.38
CA PRO A 546 6.66 23.37 -44.05
C PRO A 546 7.69 23.27 -42.93
N ALA A 547 8.49 24.29 -42.67
CA ALA A 547 9.46 24.32 -41.58
C ALA A 547 8.76 24.42 -40.20
N ALA A 548 7.80 25.34 -40.05
CA ALA A 548 7.04 25.46 -38.81
C ALA A 548 6.19 24.21 -38.54
N SER A 549 5.57 23.62 -39.56
CA SER A 549 4.82 22.38 -39.45
C SER A 549 5.71 21.21 -39.03
N ARG A 550 6.93 21.10 -39.59
CA ARG A 550 7.90 20.06 -39.20
C ARG A 550 8.37 20.25 -37.77
N ALA A 551 8.69 21.49 -37.35
CA ALA A 551 9.10 21.77 -36.00
C ALA A 551 8.00 21.46 -34.98
N ALA A 552 6.74 21.80 -35.26
CA ALA A 552 5.60 21.46 -34.40
C ALA A 552 5.36 19.95 -34.32
N ALA A 553 5.49 19.24 -35.46
CA ALA A 553 5.38 17.78 -35.49
C ALA A 553 6.51 17.12 -34.66
N LEU A 554 7.77 17.57 -34.84
CA LEU A 554 8.89 17.06 -34.06
C LEU A 554 8.73 17.33 -32.57
N ALA A 555 8.28 18.54 -32.18
CA ALA A 555 7.98 18.86 -30.78
C ALA A 555 6.92 17.91 -30.19
N SER A 556 5.88 17.58 -30.96
CA SER A 556 4.83 16.63 -30.53
C SER A 556 5.37 15.19 -30.38
N VAL A 557 6.30 14.74 -31.24
CA VAL A 557 6.96 13.42 -31.09
C VAL A 557 7.83 13.40 -29.84
N LEU A 558 8.64 14.43 -29.61
CA LEU A 558 9.50 14.50 -28.42
C LEU A 558 8.66 14.51 -27.14
N LEU A 559 7.54 15.25 -27.13
CA LEU A 559 6.59 15.25 -26.02
C LEU A 559 5.99 13.85 -25.81
N LEU A 560 5.57 13.18 -26.87
CA LEU A 560 5.04 11.82 -26.79
C LEU A 560 6.06 10.85 -26.19
N LEU A 561 7.30 10.88 -26.65
CA LEU A 561 8.37 10.02 -26.14
C LEU A 561 8.70 10.35 -24.68
N ALA A 562 8.76 11.62 -24.33
CA ALA A 562 9.02 12.09 -22.96
C ALA A 562 7.98 11.61 -21.95
N ILE A 563 6.76 11.34 -22.38
CA ILE A 563 5.65 10.88 -21.54
C ILE A 563 5.46 9.37 -21.66
N ALA A 564 5.43 8.84 -22.88
CA ALA A 564 5.11 7.44 -23.13
C ALA A 564 6.17 6.48 -22.60
N VAL A 565 7.46 6.84 -22.71
CA VAL A 565 8.56 5.98 -22.21
C VAL A 565 8.53 5.85 -20.70
N PRO A 566 8.45 6.94 -19.91
CA PRO A 566 8.26 6.85 -18.45
C PRO A 566 6.97 6.12 -18.04
N ALA A 567 5.84 6.41 -18.72
CA ALA A 567 4.57 5.78 -18.44
C ALA A 567 4.60 4.26 -18.71
N PHE A 568 5.23 3.84 -19.81
CA PHE A 568 5.43 2.43 -20.12
C PHE A 568 6.33 1.75 -19.11
N ALA A 569 7.44 2.39 -18.71
CA ALA A 569 8.33 1.87 -17.68
C ALA A 569 7.60 1.69 -16.35
N LEU A 570 6.77 2.66 -15.95
CA LEU A 570 5.95 2.58 -14.74
C LEU A 570 4.91 1.46 -14.84
N ALA A 571 4.19 1.36 -15.96
CA ALA A 571 3.17 0.33 -16.18
C ALA A 571 3.77 -1.09 -16.24
N SER A 572 4.97 -1.23 -16.82
CA SER A 572 5.66 -2.51 -16.92
C SER A 572 6.35 -2.96 -15.63
N ALA A 573 6.55 -2.04 -14.68
CA ALA A 573 7.23 -2.32 -13.42
C ALA A 573 6.38 -3.20 -12.48
N GLY A 574 5.05 -3.24 -12.63
CA GLY A 574 4.18 -4.06 -11.79
C GLY A 574 4.41 -3.83 -10.30
N ALA A 575 4.87 -4.86 -9.58
CA ALA A 575 5.21 -4.77 -8.16
C ALA A 575 6.36 -3.77 -7.86
N GLY A 576 7.22 -3.47 -8.84
CA GLY A 576 8.28 -2.48 -8.71
C GLY A 576 7.82 -1.02 -8.80
N ALA A 577 6.53 -0.75 -9.04
CA ALA A 577 6.02 0.62 -9.18
C ALA A 577 6.24 1.46 -7.90
N ARG A 578 6.21 0.84 -6.71
CA ARG A 578 6.49 1.51 -5.45
C ARG A 578 7.94 2.04 -5.40
N ALA A 579 8.92 1.19 -5.75
CA ALA A 579 10.33 1.59 -5.78
C ALA A 579 10.56 2.71 -6.81
N ILE A 580 9.94 2.63 -7.98
CA ILE A 580 10.00 3.70 -8.99
C ILE A 580 9.40 5.00 -8.43
N GLY A 581 8.27 4.93 -7.73
CA GLY A 581 7.65 6.08 -7.07
C GLY A 581 8.57 6.72 -6.03
N MET A 582 9.26 5.89 -5.24
CA MET A 582 10.12 6.37 -4.16
C MET A 582 11.47 6.94 -4.65
N PHE A 583 12.07 6.33 -5.68
CA PHE A 583 13.47 6.61 -6.04
C PHE A 583 13.67 7.18 -7.43
N GLY A 584 12.67 7.12 -8.28
CA GLY A 584 12.73 7.59 -9.66
C GLY A 584 12.80 6.45 -10.68
N LEU A 585 12.77 6.83 -11.97
CA LEU A 585 12.80 5.91 -13.08
C LEU A 585 14.23 5.42 -13.36
N PRO A 586 14.43 4.14 -13.73
CA PRO A 586 15.71 3.67 -14.29
C PRO A 586 16.20 4.59 -15.41
N ALA A 587 17.52 4.80 -15.49
CA ALA A 587 18.13 5.83 -16.32
C ALA A 587 17.59 5.94 -17.76
N PRO A 588 17.46 4.86 -18.55
CA PRO A 588 16.96 5.00 -19.94
C PRO A 588 15.55 5.59 -20.03
N ALA A 589 14.65 5.18 -19.11
CA ALA A 589 13.28 5.67 -19.08
C ALA A 589 13.17 7.07 -18.48
N GLY A 590 13.93 7.34 -17.42
CA GLY A 590 13.96 8.64 -16.76
C GLY A 590 14.57 9.72 -17.63
N HIS A 591 15.63 9.41 -18.38
CA HIS A 591 16.26 10.35 -19.31
C HIS A 591 15.31 10.78 -20.45
N ALA A 592 14.30 9.98 -20.82
CA ALA A 592 13.31 10.40 -21.80
C ALA A 592 12.57 11.69 -21.38
N ALA A 593 12.42 11.96 -20.07
CA ALA A 593 11.81 13.20 -19.58
C ALA A 593 12.58 14.46 -19.98
N TRP A 594 13.90 14.37 -20.21
CA TRP A 594 14.71 15.49 -20.70
C TRP A 594 14.27 15.98 -22.09
N LEU A 595 13.57 15.14 -22.87
CA LEU A 595 13.02 15.52 -24.17
C LEU A 595 11.93 16.61 -24.07
N LEU A 596 11.42 16.89 -22.87
CA LEU A 596 10.47 18.00 -22.63
C LEU A 596 11.10 19.36 -22.95
N TRP A 597 12.39 19.54 -22.68
CA TRP A 597 13.08 20.79 -22.94
C TRP A 597 13.24 21.10 -24.43
N PRO A 598 13.79 20.21 -25.28
CA PRO A 598 13.85 20.46 -26.72
C PRO A 598 12.45 20.50 -27.34
N ALA A 599 11.46 19.76 -26.81
CA ALA A 599 10.07 19.86 -27.24
C ALA A 599 9.52 21.27 -27.01
N ALA A 600 9.73 21.85 -25.84
CA ALA A 600 9.30 23.20 -25.51
C ALA A 600 9.99 24.25 -26.40
N LEU A 601 11.31 24.13 -26.60
CA LEU A 601 12.07 25.03 -27.47
C LEU A 601 11.55 24.99 -28.91
N LEU A 602 11.40 23.79 -29.49
CA LEU A 602 10.87 23.63 -30.84
C LEU A 602 9.44 24.14 -30.97
N ALA A 603 8.60 23.93 -29.97
CA ALA A 603 7.25 24.45 -29.92
C ALA A 603 7.22 25.97 -29.90
N LEU A 604 8.11 26.60 -29.12
CA LEU A 604 8.23 28.05 -29.06
C LEU A 604 8.69 28.64 -30.40
N LEU A 605 9.69 28.03 -31.05
CA LEU A 605 10.16 28.44 -32.36
C LEU A 605 9.08 28.29 -33.44
N ALA A 606 8.34 27.16 -33.41
CA ALA A 606 7.24 26.92 -34.33
C ALA A 606 6.07 27.89 -34.09
N LEU A 607 5.80 28.24 -32.85
CA LEU A 607 4.77 29.23 -32.48
C LEU A 607 5.13 30.64 -33.02
N MET A 608 6.37 31.08 -32.80
CA MET A 608 6.85 32.35 -33.32
C MET A 608 6.72 32.44 -34.85
N ALA A 609 7.10 31.36 -35.57
CA ALA A 609 6.95 31.28 -37.01
C ALA A 609 5.48 31.25 -37.44
N ALA A 610 4.60 30.56 -36.71
CA ALA A 610 3.17 30.49 -36.99
C ALA A 610 2.46 31.87 -36.76
N LEU A 611 2.84 32.59 -35.72
CA LEU A 611 2.33 33.91 -35.42
C LEU A 611 2.74 34.94 -36.51
N ARG A 612 3.99 34.89 -36.95
CA ARG A 612 4.52 35.71 -38.03
C ARG A 612 3.72 35.55 -39.33
N ASP A 613 3.35 34.32 -39.62
CA ASP A 613 2.69 33.95 -40.88
C ASP A 613 1.14 33.88 -40.78
N ARG A 614 0.57 34.22 -39.61
CA ARG A 614 -0.89 34.12 -39.29
C ARG A 614 -1.47 32.73 -39.51
N ARG A 615 -0.84 31.67 -39.02
CA ARG A 615 -1.17 30.27 -39.34
C ARG A 615 -1.57 29.44 -38.12
N PHE A 616 -2.82 28.98 -38.12
CA PHE A 616 -3.47 28.38 -36.97
C PHE A 616 -2.94 26.96 -36.57
N ALA A 617 -2.76 26.03 -37.50
CA ALA A 617 -2.49 24.64 -37.15
C ALA A 617 -1.14 24.40 -36.42
N ALA A 618 -0.05 24.97 -36.95
CA ALA A 618 1.26 24.88 -36.30
C ALA A 618 1.27 25.68 -34.98
N GLY A 619 0.55 26.78 -34.90
CA GLY A 619 0.38 27.54 -33.66
C GLY A 619 -0.38 26.77 -32.59
N ILE A 620 -1.50 26.12 -32.95
CA ILE A 620 -2.27 25.29 -32.02
C ILE A 620 -1.42 24.13 -31.48
N ALA A 621 -0.71 23.41 -32.38
CA ALA A 621 0.17 22.30 -31.95
C ALA A 621 1.25 22.80 -30.97
N SER A 622 1.85 23.95 -31.26
CA SER A 622 2.92 24.55 -30.44
C SER A 622 2.40 25.00 -29.07
N VAL A 623 1.24 25.66 -29.02
CA VAL A 623 0.59 26.04 -27.74
C VAL A 623 0.25 24.79 -26.94
N ALA A 624 -0.29 23.74 -27.57
CA ALA A 624 -0.63 22.51 -26.89
C ALA A 624 0.62 21.81 -26.29
N VAL A 625 1.76 21.81 -27.01
CA VAL A 625 3.03 21.30 -26.46
C VAL A 625 3.49 22.12 -25.26
N LEU A 626 3.43 23.45 -25.32
CA LEU A 626 3.83 24.31 -24.21
C LEU A 626 2.93 24.14 -22.99
N VAL A 627 1.62 23.99 -23.19
CA VAL A 627 0.67 23.67 -22.10
C VAL A 627 0.98 22.31 -21.52
N ALA A 628 1.31 21.29 -22.34
CA ALA A 628 1.67 19.96 -21.86
C ALA A 628 2.98 19.98 -21.04
N VAL A 629 3.98 20.74 -21.48
CA VAL A 629 5.24 20.91 -20.71
C VAL A 629 4.97 21.62 -19.39
N GLY A 630 4.12 22.67 -19.38
CA GLY A 630 3.69 23.33 -18.16
C GLY A 630 2.94 22.40 -17.20
N ALA A 631 2.05 21.55 -17.73
CA ALA A 631 1.36 20.54 -16.95
C ALA A 631 2.31 19.47 -16.40
N ALA A 632 3.28 19.00 -17.21
CA ALA A 632 4.32 18.07 -16.77
C ALA A 632 5.18 18.67 -15.63
N ALA A 633 5.48 19.99 -15.71
CA ALA A 633 6.12 20.70 -14.61
C ALA A 633 5.26 20.74 -13.34
N GLY A 634 3.96 20.99 -13.49
CA GLY A 634 3.00 21.04 -12.40
C GLY A 634 2.84 19.71 -11.64
N ILE A 635 3.11 18.58 -12.30
CA ILE A 635 3.12 17.25 -11.67
C ILE A 635 4.53 16.74 -11.37
N GLY A 636 5.56 17.58 -11.44
CA GLY A 636 6.93 17.23 -11.09
C GLY A 636 7.63 16.23 -12.04
N LEU A 637 7.20 16.14 -13.29
CA LEU A 637 7.83 15.31 -14.33
C LEU A 637 9.00 16.02 -15.04
N LEU A 638 9.23 17.30 -14.79
CA LEU A 638 10.40 17.99 -15.35
C LEU A 638 11.64 17.61 -14.55
N PRO A 639 12.69 17.07 -15.22
CA PRO A 639 13.96 16.87 -14.57
C PRO A 639 14.56 18.24 -14.22
N MET A 640 14.95 18.40 -12.97
CA MET A 640 15.66 19.59 -12.51
C MET A 640 17.13 19.49 -12.90
N PRO A 641 17.75 20.54 -13.40
CA PRO A 641 19.17 20.57 -13.77
C PRO A 641 20.09 20.38 -12.56
#